data_f618e1838c97d6b9019961f067378c8b
#
_entry.id   f618e1838c97d6b9019961f067378c8b
#
_cell.length_a   1.000
_cell.length_b   1.000
_cell.length_c   1.000
_cell.angle_alpha   90.00
_cell.angle_beta   90.00
_cell.angle_gamma   90.00
#
_symmetry.space_group_name_H-M   'P 1'
#
loop_
_entity.id
_entity.type
_entity.pdbx_description
1 polymer ?
#
loop_
_entity_poly.entity_id
_entity_poly.type
_entity_poly.pdbx_seq_one_letter_code
_entity_poly.pdbx_strand_id
1 'polypeptide(L)'
;MIELHGGAVEIKNGVPVPANKIPDREGTMAYKILRAHSARREKGQLHIKFDSLISHDITYVGIIQTAKASGLTEFPLPYVMTNCHNSLCAVGGTINEDDHVFGLSAAVKYGGCFVPANMAVIHQYAREMMSGCGKMILGSDSHTRYGAIGTMGIGEGGPEIVKQLLKNTYDIADPEVILVWLTGLPKRGVGPHDVAIALCGAVYKNGFVKNKVLEFTGPGVTNLPMDYRIGIDVMTTETACLSSIWETDGAVKEYLVIHGRPDEYKRLSPDEGACYDGMITIDLSSVEPMAALPFHPSEAVTLRELMANPGDILREVELRAEKQFGGKARLSLTDKVKNGRLTVDQGIIAGCAGGMYDNIAEAAAILKNRGTGSGYFSLSVYPPSVPVNLELIQSGIQQSLLESGALFKPCFCGPCFGAGDVPANNALSIRHTTRNFPNREGSKPADGQLSGVILMDARSIAATAANGGVLTSAADVDYDQPVQHERSFDRTVYDRRVYFGFGRAKKDEPLRLGPNITEWPNIPALGKDLLLNVASVLLDPVTTTDELIPSGETSSYRSNPLKLATFALSRRDPGYVGRAKAVQELEKQREEGILPDGLKPVFAALGLKQDDLADIQIGSAIYANKPGDGSAREQAASCQRVLGGCANICLEFATKRYRSNCVNWGILPFTVESGLGVSVGDFIYVPDVRSKVENGDEAFAAKLVSGEKKRDITLYLKNTTAEERELLLTGCLMNHYAAQNRE
;
A
#
# COMPACT_ATOMS: atom_id res chain seq x y z
N MET A 1 -12.24 -24.62 5.82
CA MET A 1 -12.11 -23.39 5.04
C MET A 1 -10.62 -23.06 4.81
N ILE A 2 -9.94 -22.47 5.77
CA ILE A 2 -8.50 -22.17 5.67
C ILE A 2 -7.78 -22.79 6.84
N GLU A 3 -6.68 -23.51 6.55
CA GLU A 3 -5.84 -24.16 7.57
C GLU A 3 -4.39 -23.67 7.40
N LEU A 4 -3.72 -23.40 8.53
CA LEU A 4 -2.33 -22.93 8.57
C LEU A 4 -1.43 -24.05 9.09
N HIS A 5 -0.39 -24.38 8.34
CA HIS A 5 0.60 -25.40 8.68
C HIS A 5 1.96 -24.71 8.88
N GLY A 6 2.36 -24.55 10.16
CA GLY A 6 3.66 -24.00 10.53
C GLY A 6 4.72 -25.12 10.54
N GLY A 7 5.65 -25.06 9.65
CA GLY A 7 6.72 -26.04 9.49
C GLY A 7 6.96 -26.34 8.03
N ALA A 8 8.14 -26.88 7.73
CA ALA A 8 8.54 -27.13 6.34
C ALA A 8 7.60 -28.11 5.64
N VAL A 9 7.28 -27.80 4.38
CA VAL A 9 6.45 -28.62 3.50
C VAL A 9 7.19 -28.81 2.17
N GLU A 10 7.14 -30.03 1.63
CA GLU A 10 7.79 -30.41 0.36
C GLU A 10 6.78 -30.96 -0.64
N ILE A 11 6.92 -30.58 -1.90
CA ILE A 11 6.12 -31.19 -2.98
C ILE A 11 6.70 -32.58 -3.33
N LYS A 12 5.89 -33.62 -3.17
CA LYS A 12 6.22 -35.01 -3.58
C LYS A 12 5.08 -35.61 -4.38
N ASN A 13 5.41 -36.13 -5.56
CA ASN A 13 4.43 -36.64 -6.50
C ASN A 13 3.28 -35.64 -6.76
N GLY A 14 3.62 -34.35 -6.86
CA GLY A 14 2.67 -33.28 -7.13
C GLY A 14 1.73 -32.91 -5.96
N VAL A 15 1.99 -33.41 -4.74
CA VAL A 15 1.21 -33.05 -3.54
C VAL A 15 2.11 -32.58 -2.40
N PRO A 16 1.63 -31.65 -1.54
CA PRO A 16 2.40 -31.20 -0.39
C PRO A 16 2.42 -32.24 0.72
N VAL A 17 3.61 -32.50 1.27
CA VAL A 17 3.81 -33.37 2.43
C VAL A 17 4.69 -32.68 3.48
N PRO A 18 4.52 -32.94 4.78
CA PRO A 18 5.43 -32.41 5.80
C PRO A 18 6.88 -32.80 5.55
N ALA A 19 7.80 -31.87 5.73
CA ALA A 19 9.24 -32.08 5.57
C ALA A 19 9.98 -31.87 6.90
N ASN A 20 10.89 -32.80 7.23
CA ASN A 20 11.73 -32.73 8.44
C ASN A 20 13.15 -32.20 8.09
N LYS A 21 13.23 -31.15 7.29
CA LYS A 21 14.49 -30.54 6.86
C LYS A 21 14.35 -29.01 6.85
N ILE A 22 15.48 -28.31 6.90
CA ILE A 22 15.51 -26.87 6.66
C ILE A 22 15.07 -26.65 5.20
N PRO A 23 14.12 -25.76 4.91
CA PRO A 23 13.65 -25.52 3.56
C PRO A 23 14.77 -25.08 2.62
N ASP A 24 14.96 -25.86 1.56
CA ASP A 24 15.71 -25.45 0.39
C ASP A 24 14.71 -24.90 -0.64
N ARG A 25 14.63 -23.58 -0.75
CA ARG A 25 13.62 -22.90 -1.55
C ARG A 25 13.91 -22.86 -3.05
N GLU A 26 15.05 -23.38 -3.49
CA GLU A 26 15.55 -23.29 -4.89
C GLU A 26 14.55 -23.83 -5.92
N GLY A 27 13.77 -24.86 -5.57
CA GLY A 27 12.74 -25.45 -6.44
C GLY A 27 11.42 -24.66 -6.51
N THR A 28 11.23 -23.61 -5.69
CA THR A 28 10.00 -22.80 -5.71
C THR A 28 9.99 -21.83 -6.90
N MET A 29 8.80 -21.48 -7.39
CA MET A 29 8.65 -20.46 -8.45
C MET A 29 9.21 -19.11 -7.99
N ALA A 30 8.91 -18.76 -6.74
CA ALA A 30 9.38 -17.51 -6.15
C ALA A 30 10.90 -17.37 -6.19
N TYR A 31 11.61 -18.38 -5.74
CA TYR A 31 13.07 -18.34 -5.72
C TYR A 31 13.69 -18.35 -7.12
N LYS A 32 13.13 -19.13 -8.06
CA LYS A 32 13.57 -19.12 -9.45
C LYS A 32 13.52 -17.72 -10.07
N ILE A 33 12.43 -16.97 -9.80
CA ILE A 33 12.27 -15.59 -10.28
C ILE A 33 13.22 -14.64 -9.56
N LEU A 34 13.25 -14.68 -8.22
CA LEU A 34 14.12 -13.81 -7.42
C LEU A 34 15.61 -13.98 -7.77
N ARG A 35 16.06 -15.22 -7.93
CA ARG A 35 17.44 -15.52 -8.31
C ARG A 35 17.81 -15.07 -9.73
N ALA A 36 16.85 -15.19 -10.66
CA ALA A 36 17.06 -14.72 -12.04
C ALA A 36 17.24 -13.19 -12.13
N HIS A 37 16.66 -12.45 -11.17
CA HIS A 37 16.72 -10.98 -11.10
C HIS A 37 17.76 -10.46 -10.11
N SER A 38 18.47 -11.31 -9.37
CA SER A 38 19.51 -10.89 -8.45
C SER A 38 20.81 -10.57 -9.20
N ALA A 39 21.24 -9.31 -9.17
CA ALA A 39 22.42 -8.83 -9.87
C ALA A 39 23.73 -9.44 -9.36
N ARG A 40 23.75 -9.89 -8.10
CA ARG A 40 24.89 -10.58 -7.48
C ARG A 40 24.40 -11.66 -6.52
N ARG A 41 25.26 -12.67 -6.32
CA ARG A 41 24.98 -13.76 -5.37
C ARG A 41 25.67 -13.44 -4.04
N GLU A 42 24.88 -13.26 -3.02
CA GLU A 42 25.33 -13.11 -1.64
C GLU A 42 24.50 -14.03 -0.74
N LYS A 43 25.13 -14.70 0.22
CA LYS A 43 24.43 -15.64 1.08
C LYS A 43 23.48 -14.88 2.02
N GLY A 44 22.19 -15.22 1.95
CA GLY A 44 21.16 -14.63 2.78
C GLY A 44 20.65 -13.25 2.32
N GLN A 45 21.13 -12.75 1.15
CA GLN A 45 20.70 -11.47 0.59
C GLN A 45 20.46 -11.57 -0.93
N LEU A 46 19.51 -10.78 -1.41
CA LEU A 46 19.17 -10.60 -2.81
C LEU A 46 19.31 -9.13 -3.20
N HIS A 47 19.91 -8.90 -4.38
CA HIS A 47 20.14 -7.58 -4.96
C HIS A 47 19.36 -7.45 -6.25
N ILE A 48 18.07 -7.13 -6.14
CA ILE A 48 17.10 -7.26 -7.22
C ILE A 48 17.18 -6.08 -8.19
N LYS A 49 17.17 -6.39 -9.49
CA LYS A 49 16.89 -5.46 -10.59
C LYS A 49 15.55 -5.86 -11.23
N PHE A 50 14.68 -4.89 -11.41
CA PHE A 50 13.35 -5.11 -11.99
C PHE A 50 13.38 -4.95 -13.51
N ASP A 51 12.43 -5.61 -14.21
CA ASP A 51 12.26 -5.47 -15.66
C ASP A 51 11.59 -4.15 -16.03
N SER A 52 10.72 -3.64 -15.17
CA SER A 52 10.00 -2.38 -15.37
C SER A 52 9.49 -1.77 -14.07
N LEU A 53 9.18 -0.48 -14.15
CA LEU A 53 8.65 0.33 -13.04
C LEU A 53 7.28 0.89 -13.38
N ILE A 54 6.45 1.10 -12.35
CA ILE A 54 5.15 1.73 -12.51
C ILE A 54 4.81 2.62 -11.32
N SER A 55 4.27 3.80 -11.58
CA SER A 55 3.84 4.77 -10.56
C SER A 55 2.55 5.47 -10.95
N HIS A 56 1.90 6.10 -9.98
CA HIS A 56 0.71 6.90 -10.18
C HIS A 56 0.95 8.38 -9.82
N ASP A 57 0.00 9.23 -10.19
CA ASP A 57 0.07 10.69 -10.13
C ASP A 57 0.30 11.28 -8.73
N ILE A 58 -0.06 10.61 -7.66
CA ILE A 58 0.27 11.08 -6.31
C ILE A 58 1.68 10.68 -5.84
N THR A 59 2.50 10.04 -6.67
CA THR A 59 3.86 9.60 -6.31
C THR A 59 4.92 9.97 -7.34
N TYR A 60 4.65 9.88 -8.65
CA TYR A 60 5.71 10.01 -9.66
C TYR A 60 6.36 11.40 -9.69
N VAL A 61 5.65 12.48 -9.35
CA VAL A 61 6.26 13.83 -9.33
C VAL A 61 7.39 13.85 -8.30
N GLY A 62 7.11 13.45 -7.07
CA GLY A 62 8.13 13.36 -6.00
C GLY A 62 9.27 12.41 -6.35
N ILE A 63 8.97 11.26 -6.96
CA ILE A 63 9.97 10.29 -7.44
C ILE A 63 10.92 10.93 -8.45
N ILE A 64 10.37 11.60 -9.47
CA ILE A 64 11.17 12.23 -10.54
C ILE A 64 11.98 13.40 -9.98
N GLN A 65 11.42 14.23 -9.10
CA GLN A 65 12.13 15.31 -8.43
C GLN A 65 13.29 14.77 -7.58
N THR A 66 13.06 13.66 -6.85
CA THR A 66 14.11 13.00 -6.07
C THR A 66 15.20 12.40 -6.97
N ALA A 67 14.82 11.70 -8.03
CA ALA A 67 15.77 11.12 -8.98
C ALA A 67 16.57 12.22 -9.72
N LYS A 68 15.93 13.32 -10.10
CA LYS A 68 16.59 14.50 -10.69
C LYS A 68 17.61 15.09 -9.73
N ALA A 69 17.25 15.31 -8.46
CA ALA A 69 18.18 15.81 -7.44
C ALA A 69 19.35 14.85 -7.18
N SER A 70 19.17 13.55 -7.47
CA SER A 70 20.19 12.51 -7.39
C SER A 70 21.01 12.29 -8.67
N GLY A 71 20.79 13.09 -9.73
CA GLY A 71 21.59 13.05 -10.97
C GLY A 71 20.98 12.23 -12.12
N LEU A 72 19.65 11.99 -12.12
CA LEU A 72 18.96 11.29 -13.22
C LEU A 72 19.15 12.01 -14.56
N THR A 73 19.55 11.28 -15.60
CA THR A 73 19.71 11.78 -16.99
C THR A 73 18.70 11.20 -17.97
N GLU A 74 18.29 9.93 -17.79
CA GLU A 74 17.30 9.23 -18.60
C GLU A 74 16.78 8.01 -17.82
N PHE A 75 15.61 7.48 -18.16
CA PHE A 75 15.10 6.25 -17.56
C PHE A 75 15.82 5.02 -18.14
N PRO A 76 16.55 4.25 -17.32
CA PRO A 76 17.36 3.12 -17.80
C PRO A 76 16.55 1.87 -18.12
N LEU A 77 15.28 1.82 -17.69
CA LEU A 77 14.34 0.72 -17.90
C LEU A 77 12.94 1.29 -18.13
N PRO A 78 11.98 0.51 -18.66
CA PRO A 78 10.62 0.97 -18.87
C PRO A 78 10.01 1.50 -17.57
N TYR A 79 9.63 2.78 -17.55
CA TYR A 79 8.95 3.42 -16.43
C TYR A 79 7.61 4.00 -16.89
N VAL A 80 6.53 3.51 -16.30
CA VAL A 80 5.16 3.89 -16.62
C VAL A 80 4.58 4.80 -15.54
N MET A 81 4.06 5.94 -15.95
CA MET A 81 3.38 6.92 -15.11
C MET A 81 1.89 6.94 -15.45
N THR A 82 1.04 6.58 -14.49
CA THR A 82 -0.42 6.55 -14.64
C THR A 82 -1.09 7.67 -13.88
N ASN A 83 -2.24 8.15 -14.36
CA ASN A 83 -2.99 9.26 -13.79
C ASN A 83 -4.37 8.78 -13.31
N CYS A 84 -4.39 7.93 -12.28
CA CYS A 84 -5.58 7.23 -11.84
C CYS A 84 -6.04 7.60 -10.42
N HIS A 85 -5.27 8.39 -9.66
CA HIS A 85 -5.62 8.78 -8.29
C HIS A 85 -6.11 10.23 -8.20
N ASN A 86 -5.44 11.18 -8.87
CA ASN A 86 -5.82 12.58 -8.90
C ASN A 86 -6.47 12.98 -10.24
N SER A 87 -7.23 12.08 -10.86
CA SER A 87 -7.92 12.45 -12.08
C SER A 87 -8.97 13.54 -11.82
N LEU A 88 -9.18 14.41 -12.82
CA LEU A 88 -10.06 15.57 -12.72
C LEU A 88 -11.51 15.24 -12.37
N CYS A 89 -11.96 14.01 -12.55
CA CYS A 89 -13.32 13.60 -12.22
C CYS A 89 -13.59 13.54 -10.70
N ALA A 90 -12.56 13.55 -9.85
CA ALA A 90 -12.75 13.44 -8.41
C ALA A 90 -12.21 14.63 -7.62
N VAL A 91 -11.00 15.09 -7.93
CA VAL A 91 -10.33 16.12 -7.14
C VAL A 91 -10.49 17.50 -7.78
N GLY A 92 -10.51 17.57 -9.11
CA GLY A 92 -10.84 18.74 -9.92
C GLY A 92 -10.14 20.04 -9.53
N GLY A 93 -8.92 20.27 -10.04
CA GLY A 93 -8.22 21.52 -9.81
C GLY A 93 -6.99 21.66 -10.69
N THR A 94 -6.64 22.88 -11.05
CA THR A 94 -5.46 23.22 -11.85
C THR A 94 -4.20 22.55 -11.28
N ILE A 95 -4.09 22.48 -9.95
CA ILE A 95 -2.96 21.87 -9.23
C ILE A 95 -2.77 20.38 -9.58
N ASN A 96 -3.84 19.64 -9.87
CA ASN A 96 -3.76 18.24 -10.25
C ASN A 96 -3.38 18.07 -11.71
N GLU A 97 -3.89 18.95 -12.58
CA GLU A 97 -3.52 18.95 -13.99
C GLU A 97 -2.06 19.39 -14.20
N ASP A 98 -1.54 20.27 -13.38
CA ASP A 98 -0.11 20.62 -13.37
C ASP A 98 0.79 19.40 -13.13
N ASP A 99 0.39 18.50 -12.22
CA ASP A 99 1.09 17.23 -12.00
C ASP A 99 1.07 16.32 -13.25
N HIS A 100 -0.05 16.28 -13.97
CA HIS A 100 -0.19 15.51 -15.21
C HIS A 100 0.66 16.11 -16.34
N VAL A 101 0.66 17.45 -16.49
CA VAL A 101 1.50 18.16 -17.46
C VAL A 101 2.98 17.93 -17.16
N PHE A 102 3.37 18.00 -15.89
CA PHE A 102 4.74 17.65 -15.45
C PHE A 102 5.08 16.20 -15.84
N GLY A 103 4.19 15.24 -15.53
CA GLY A 103 4.40 13.82 -15.82
C GLY A 103 4.62 13.54 -17.30
N LEU A 104 3.82 14.14 -18.19
CA LEU A 104 4.03 14.02 -19.63
C LEU A 104 5.37 14.65 -20.06
N SER A 105 5.71 15.85 -19.58
CA SER A 105 7.00 16.48 -19.91
C SER A 105 8.19 15.66 -19.44
N ALA A 106 8.08 15.01 -18.28
CA ALA A 106 9.09 14.11 -17.75
C ALA A 106 9.20 12.80 -18.58
N ALA A 107 8.07 12.24 -19.01
CA ALA A 107 8.07 11.09 -19.91
C ALA A 107 8.77 11.39 -21.24
N VAL A 108 8.54 12.57 -21.80
CA VAL A 108 9.20 13.05 -23.02
C VAL A 108 10.69 13.25 -22.79
N LYS A 109 11.07 13.94 -21.69
CA LYS A 109 12.45 14.27 -21.37
C LYS A 109 13.31 13.05 -21.10
N TYR A 110 12.83 12.15 -20.24
CA TYR A 110 13.60 11.03 -19.72
C TYR A 110 13.32 9.70 -20.45
N GLY A 111 12.37 9.66 -21.38
CA GLY A 111 12.04 8.45 -22.14
C GLY A 111 11.12 7.49 -21.38
N GLY A 112 10.05 7.99 -20.77
CA GLY A 112 9.06 7.19 -20.06
C GLY A 112 7.80 6.90 -20.85
N CYS A 113 6.86 6.18 -20.22
CA CYS A 113 5.52 5.96 -20.72
C CYS A 113 4.53 6.76 -19.85
N PHE A 114 3.61 7.50 -20.48
CA PHE A 114 2.62 8.32 -19.79
C PHE A 114 1.20 7.89 -20.18
N VAL A 115 0.44 7.43 -19.19
CA VAL A 115 -0.95 6.99 -19.34
C VAL A 115 -1.86 8.10 -18.82
N PRO A 116 -2.64 8.77 -19.69
CA PRO A 116 -3.52 9.88 -19.28
C PRO A 116 -4.58 9.47 -18.27
N ALA A 117 -5.18 10.47 -17.62
CA ALA A 117 -6.28 10.26 -16.67
C ALA A 117 -7.46 9.51 -17.31
N ASN A 118 -8.13 8.69 -16.51
CA ASN A 118 -9.32 7.91 -16.86
C ASN A 118 -9.11 6.84 -17.95
N MET A 119 -7.87 6.51 -18.31
CA MET A 119 -7.57 5.45 -19.28
C MET A 119 -7.52 4.07 -18.64
N ALA A 120 -6.87 3.96 -17.50
CA ALA A 120 -6.80 2.74 -16.69
C ALA A 120 -6.36 3.06 -15.27
N VAL A 121 -6.79 2.24 -14.31
CA VAL A 121 -6.12 2.22 -12.99
C VAL A 121 -4.74 1.56 -13.13
N ILE A 122 -3.78 1.99 -12.29
CA ILE A 122 -2.38 1.59 -12.38
C ILE A 122 -2.18 0.07 -12.56
N HIS A 123 -2.83 -0.74 -11.71
CA HIS A 123 -2.61 -2.19 -11.72
C HIS A 123 -3.27 -2.88 -12.93
N GLN A 124 -4.37 -2.35 -13.43
CA GLN A 124 -4.98 -2.90 -14.64
C GLN A 124 -4.14 -2.61 -15.88
N TYR A 125 -3.60 -1.39 -16.01
CA TYR A 125 -2.66 -1.09 -17.09
C TYR A 125 -1.43 -2.02 -17.05
N ALA A 126 -0.88 -2.25 -15.86
CA ALA A 126 0.26 -3.16 -15.71
C ALA A 126 -0.08 -4.60 -16.14
N ARG A 127 -1.26 -5.11 -15.78
CA ARG A 127 -1.74 -6.44 -16.18
C ARG A 127 -1.93 -6.54 -17.68
N GLU A 128 -2.57 -5.55 -18.29
CA GLU A 128 -2.89 -5.52 -19.72
C GLU A 128 -1.65 -5.31 -20.60
N MET A 129 -0.65 -4.53 -20.15
CA MET A 129 0.42 -4.02 -21.01
C MET A 129 1.85 -4.43 -20.62
N MET A 130 2.10 -4.82 -19.35
CA MET A 130 3.46 -4.98 -18.84
C MET A 130 3.76 -6.39 -18.31
N SER A 131 2.78 -7.05 -17.69
CA SER A 131 2.97 -8.33 -17.00
C SER A 131 3.27 -9.46 -17.97
N GLY A 132 4.17 -10.38 -17.61
CA GLY A 132 4.52 -11.59 -18.34
C GLY A 132 5.16 -12.62 -17.40
N CYS A 133 5.09 -13.90 -17.75
CA CYS A 133 5.55 -14.98 -16.88
C CYS A 133 7.03 -14.90 -16.57
N GLY A 134 7.38 -14.88 -15.29
CA GLY A 134 8.76 -14.83 -14.80
C GLY A 134 9.35 -13.42 -14.72
N LYS A 135 8.59 -12.36 -15.02
CA LYS A 135 9.03 -10.97 -14.87
C LYS A 135 8.89 -10.48 -13.43
N MET A 136 9.62 -9.39 -13.12
CA MET A 136 9.48 -8.62 -11.89
C MET A 136 9.17 -7.16 -12.18
N ILE A 137 8.15 -6.61 -11.49
CA ILE A 137 7.72 -5.20 -11.61
C ILE A 137 7.74 -4.55 -10.24
N LEU A 138 8.43 -3.39 -10.12
CA LEU A 138 8.38 -2.55 -8.94
C LEU A 138 7.39 -1.40 -9.15
N GLY A 139 6.48 -1.24 -8.21
CA GLY A 139 5.50 -0.16 -8.24
C GLY A 139 5.53 0.72 -7.01
N SER A 140 5.19 1.99 -7.18
CA SER A 140 5.05 2.94 -6.06
C SER A 140 3.71 2.83 -5.33
N ASP A 141 2.88 1.86 -5.70
CA ASP A 141 1.64 1.50 -5.01
C ASP A 141 1.75 0.12 -4.36
N SER A 142 1.21 -0.01 -3.15
CA SER A 142 1.29 -1.24 -2.36
C SER A 142 0.56 -2.44 -2.98
N HIS A 143 -0.46 -2.21 -3.84
CA HIS A 143 -1.18 -3.27 -4.54
C HIS A 143 -0.50 -3.72 -5.83
N THR A 144 0.78 -3.44 -6.02
CA THR A 144 1.60 -3.98 -7.11
C THR A 144 1.73 -5.48 -6.92
N ARG A 145 0.71 -6.21 -7.41
CA ARG A 145 0.56 -7.66 -7.35
C ARG A 145 0.07 -8.17 -8.70
N TYR A 146 0.87 -8.98 -9.37
CA TYR A 146 0.60 -9.49 -10.71
C TYR A 146 0.93 -10.98 -10.80
N GLY A 147 1.03 -11.64 -9.64
CA GLY A 147 1.37 -13.05 -9.49
C GLY A 147 0.44 -13.97 -10.27
N ALA A 148 -0.86 -13.65 -10.32
CA ALA A 148 -1.85 -14.39 -11.08
C ALA A 148 -1.53 -14.51 -12.59
N ILE A 149 -0.73 -13.59 -13.15
CA ILE A 149 -0.27 -13.61 -14.56
C ILE A 149 1.18 -14.14 -14.65
N GLY A 150 1.73 -14.65 -13.55
CA GLY A 150 3.10 -15.15 -13.49
C GLY A 150 4.17 -14.05 -13.34
N THR A 151 3.81 -12.83 -13.00
CA THR A 151 4.74 -11.71 -12.75
C THR A 151 4.84 -11.40 -11.27
N MET A 152 6.03 -11.42 -10.71
CA MET A 152 6.22 -11.03 -9.32
C MET A 152 6.20 -9.49 -9.20
N GLY A 153 5.13 -8.95 -8.64
CA GLY A 153 4.97 -7.53 -8.36
C GLY A 153 5.35 -7.20 -6.92
N ILE A 154 6.17 -6.16 -6.72
CA ILE A 154 6.52 -5.63 -5.40
C ILE A 154 6.11 -4.17 -5.33
N GLY A 155 5.34 -3.82 -4.29
CA GLY A 155 4.91 -2.45 -4.04
C GLY A 155 5.73 -1.81 -2.93
N GLU A 156 6.48 -0.75 -3.27
CA GLU A 156 7.38 -0.04 -2.35
C GLU A 156 7.18 1.49 -2.42
N GLY A 157 7.88 2.21 -1.57
CA GLY A 157 7.90 3.67 -1.58
C GLY A 157 8.69 4.25 -2.76
N GLY A 158 8.48 5.53 -3.05
CA GLY A 158 9.15 6.25 -4.11
C GLY A 158 10.67 6.11 -4.15
N PRO A 159 11.38 6.15 -3.00
CA PRO A 159 12.83 5.98 -2.96
C PRO A 159 13.35 4.68 -3.58
N GLU A 160 12.62 3.58 -3.46
CA GLU A 160 13.05 2.32 -4.09
C GLU A 160 12.92 2.38 -5.63
N ILE A 161 11.92 3.09 -6.14
CA ILE A 161 11.83 3.41 -7.59
C ILE A 161 13.02 4.28 -8.01
N VAL A 162 13.38 5.30 -7.22
CA VAL A 162 14.54 6.17 -7.48
C VAL A 162 15.84 5.37 -7.59
N LYS A 163 16.07 4.41 -6.70
CA LYS A 163 17.24 3.52 -6.76
C LYS A 163 17.32 2.79 -8.11
N GLN A 164 16.19 2.22 -8.57
CA GLN A 164 16.16 1.54 -9.88
C GLN A 164 16.40 2.52 -11.04
N LEU A 165 15.85 3.74 -10.98
CA LEU A 165 16.09 4.81 -11.97
C LEU A 165 17.56 5.25 -12.00
N LEU A 166 18.29 5.10 -10.91
CA LEU A 166 19.73 5.36 -10.80
C LEU A 166 20.58 4.09 -11.04
N LYS A 167 19.99 3.02 -11.56
CA LYS A 167 20.63 1.72 -11.88
C LYS A 167 21.12 0.94 -10.65
N ASN A 168 20.65 1.29 -9.44
CA ASN A 168 20.96 0.57 -8.22
C ASN A 168 20.02 -0.63 -8.02
N THR A 169 20.28 -1.43 -7.00
CA THR A 169 19.50 -2.64 -6.69
C THR A 169 18.46 -2.37 -5.58
N TYR A 170 17.48 -3.24 -5.52
CA TYR A 170 16.58 -3.37 -4.38
C TYR A 170 17.08 -4.52 -3.52
N ASP A 171 17.62 -4.18 -2.36
CA ASP A 171 18.31 -5.12 -1.49
C ASP A 171 17.37 -5.66 -0.42
N ILE A 172 17.26 -6.99 -0.33
CA ILE A 172 16.43 -7.67 0.65
C ILE A 172 17.14 -8.92 1.20
N ALA A 173 16.83 -9.28 2.45
CA ALA A 173 17.16 -10.61 2.94
C ALA A 173 16.38 -11.68 2.16
N ASP A 174 16.94 -12.88 2.03
CA ASP A 174 16.27 -14.02 1.39
C ASP A 174 14.89 -14.26 2.06
N PRO A 175 13.75 -14.05 1.37
CA PRO A 175 12.44 -14.17 1.99
C PRO A 175 12.05 -15.63 2.20
N GLU A 176 11.28 -15.90 3.24
CA GLU A 176 10.56 -17.17 3.36
C GLU A 176 9.46 -17.27 2.29
N VAL A 177 9.16 -18.50 1.86
CA VAL A 177 8.11 -18.80 0.89
C VAL A 177 7.05 -19.69 1.53
N ILE A 178 5.81 -19.25 1.49
CA ILE A 178 4.64 -19.97 1.99
C ILE A 178 3.85 -20.53 0.82
N LEU A 179 3.67 -21.85 0.81
CA LEU A 179 2.80 -22.52 -0.14
C LEU A 179 1.34 -22.19 0.15
N VAL A 180 0.58 -21.72 -0.83
CA VAL A 180 -0.88 -21.59 -0.77
C VAL A 180 -1.47 -22.68 -1.67
N TRP A 181 -1.97 -23.75 -1.02
CA TRP A 181 -2.51 -24.92 -1.70
C TRP A 181 -4.02 -24.81 -1.86
N LEU A 182 -4.46 -24.61 -3.10
CA LEU A 182 -5.87 -24.44 -3.45
C LEU A 182 -6.50 -25.77 -3.85
N THR A 183 -7.67 -26.07 -3.30
CA THR A 183 -8.49 -27.23 -3.64
C THR A 183 -9.95 -26.83 -3.86
N GLY A 184 -10.73 -27.72 -4.45
CA GLY A 184 -12.16 -27.50 -4.65
C GLY A 184 -12.52 -26.48 -5.72
N LEU A 185 -13.79 -26.09 -5.73
CA LEU A 185 -14.39 -25.12 -6.66
C LEU A 185 -15.26 -24.15 -5.86
N PRO A 186 -15.20 -22.83 -6.09
CA PRO A 186 -16.07 -21.86 -5.41
C PRO A 186 -17.55 -22.15 -5.67
N LYS A 187 -18.38 -22.01 -4.65
CA LYS A 187 -19.83 -22.09 -4.78
C LYS A 187 -20.38 -20.88 -5.50
N ARG A 188 -21.57 -21.03 -6.08
CA ARG A 188 -22.31 -19.91 -6.66
C ARG A 188 -22.54 -18.81 -5.62
N GLY A 189 -22.38 -17.55 -6.01
CA GLY A 189 -22.49 -16.41 -5.11
C GLY A 189 -21.24 -16.10 -4.28
N VAL A 190 -20.19 -16.96 -4.36
CA VAL A 190 -18.89 -16.72 -3.74
C VAL A 190 -17.93 -16.16 -4.80
N GLY A 191 -17.37 -15.02 -4.53
CA GLY A 191 -16.44 -14.34 -5.44
C GLY A 191 -15.00 -14.28 -4.94
N PRO A 192 -14.10 -13.69 -5.72
CA PRO A 192 -12.68 -13.60 -5.38
C PRO A 192 -12.43 -12.84 -4.08
N HIS A 193 -13.25 -11.85 -3.79
CA HIS A 193 -13.09 -11.03 -2.59
C HIS A 193 -13.43 -11.78 -1.31
N ASP A 194 -14.36 -12.74 -1.39
CA ASP A 194 -14.69 -13.62 -0.25
C ASP A 194 -13.48 -14.47 0.16
N VAL A 195 -12.81 -15.09 -0.83
CA VAL A 195 -11.58 -15.85 -0.60
C VAL A 195 -10.47 -14.97 -0.03
N ALA A 196 -10.30 -13.78 -0.59
CA ALA A 196 -9.28 -12.83 -0.17
C ALA A 196 -9.50 -12.31 1.27
N ILE A 197 -10.74 -11.97 1.64
CA ILE A 197 -11.09 -11.53 3.00
C ILE A 197 -10.88 -12.69 3.99
N ALA A 198 -11.29 -13.91 3.64
CA ALA A 198 -11.05 -15.08 4.48
C ALA A 198 -9.56 -15.32 4.71
N LEU A 199 -8.72 -15.18 3.66
CA LEU A 199 -7.27 -15.30 3.76
C LEU A 199 -6.69 -14.20 4.67
N CYS A 200 -7.06 -12.92 4.47
CA CYS A 200 -6.61 -11.82 5.32
C CYS A 200 -6.96 -12.05 6.80
N GLY A 201 -8.20 -12.50 7.07
CA GLY A 201 -8.65 -12.85 8.42
C GLY A 201 -7.83 -13.95 9.08
N ALA A 202 -7.44 -14.95 8.31
CA ALA A 202 -6.70 -16.12 8.80
C ALA A 202 -5.22 -15.81 9.14
N VAL A 203 -4.56 -14.89 8.39
CA VAL A 203 -3.09 -14.78 8.45
C VAL A 203 -2.54 -13.44 8.95
N TYR A 204 -3.35 -12.36 8.95
CA TYR A 204 -2.83 -11.03 9.27
C TYR A 204 -2.49 -10.87 10.76
N LYS A 205 -3.44 -11.19 11.65
CA LYS A 205 -3.29 -10.95 13.10
C LYS A 205 -2.19 -11.77 13.75
N ASN A 206 -1.91 -12.97 13.24
CA ASN A 206 -0.84 -13.85 13.72
C ASN A 206 0.51 -13.63 13.01
N GLY A 207 0.55 -12.79 11.97
CA GLY A 207 1.76 -12.48 11.21
C GLY A 207 2.32 -13.65 10.39
N PHE A 208 1.53 -14.68 10.12
CA PHE A 208 1.99 -15.94 9.51
C PHE A 208 2.73 -15.74 8.18
N VAL A 209 2.33 -14.75 7.40
CA VAL A 209 2.89 -14.45 6.06
C VAL A 209 3.65 -13.12 5.99
N LYS A 210 3.83 -12.45 7.13
CA LYS A 210 4.48 -11.13 7.16
C LYS A 210 5.88 -11.15 6.54
N ASN A 211 6.12 -10.30 5.54
CA ASN A 211 7.35 -10.18 4.75
C ASN A 211 7.78 -11.46 3.99
N LYS A 212 6.88 -12.42 3.82
CA LYS A 212 7.14 -13.67 3.07
C LYS A 212 6.52 -13.60 1.68
N VAL A 213 6.91 -14.49 0.78
CA VAL A 213 6.29 -14.63 -0.54
C VAL A 213 5.22 -15.71 -0.49
N LEU A 214 4.04 -15.42 -1.03
CA LEU A 214 2.96 -16.39 -1.19
C LEU A 214 3.06 -17.06 -2.56
N GLU A 215 3.14 -18.38 -2.61
CA GLU A 215 3.19 -19.16 -3.84
C GLU A 215 1.93 -20.01 -3.98
N PHE A 216 1.06 -19.64 -4.94
CA PHE A 216 -0.25 -20.28 -5.15
C PHE A 216 -0.14 -21.39 -6.17
N THR A 217 -0.55 -22.58 -5.78
CA THR A 217 -0.64 -23.79 -6.63
C THR A 217 -1.71 -24.74 -6.12
N GLY A 218 -1.82 -25.91 -6.72
CA GLY A 218 -2.77 -26.94 -6.34
C GLY A 218 -3.93 -27.12 -7.34
N PRO A 219 -4.72 -28.21 -7.19
CA PRO A 219 -5.75 -28.57 -8.17
C PRO A 219 -6.87 -27.53 -8.29
N GLY A 220 -7.08 -26.69 -7.27
CA GLY A 220 -8.07 -25.61 -7.30
C GLY A 220 -7.73 -24.46 -8.24
N VAL A 221 -6.45 -24.28 -8.59
CA VAL A 221 -6.01 -23.15 -9.47
C VAL A 221 -6.71 -23.22 -10.83
N THR A 222 -6.75 -24.40 -11.46
CA THR A 222 -7.35 -24.59 -12.79
C THR A 222 -8.85 -24.36 -12.82
N ASN A 223 -9.51 -24.34 -11.67
CA ASN A 223 -10.95 -24.09 -11.52
C ASN A 223 -11.30 -22.59 -11.47
N LEU A 224 -10.29 -21.70 -11.43
CA LEU A 224 -10.48 -20.26 -11.28
C LEU A 224 -10.21 -19.52 -12.60
N PRO A 225 -11.17 -18.73 -13.11
CA PRO A 225 -10.91 -17.83 -14.23
C PRO A 225 -9.91 -16.74 -13.84
N MET A 226 -9.32 -16.07 -14.84
CA MET A 226 -8.24 -15.10 -14.61
C MET A 226 -8.65 -13.94 -13.71
N ASP A 227 -9.84 -13.35 -13.91
CA ASP A 227 -10.31 -12.24 -13.07
C ASP A 227 -10.47 -12.66 -11.61
N TYR A 228 -10.82 -13.91 -11.36
CA TYR A 228 -10.93 -14.46 -10.01
C TYR A 228 -9.55 -14.57 -9.32
N ARG A 229 -8.53 -15.13 -10.03
CA ARG A 229 -7.15 -15.22 -9.52
C ARG A 229 -6.59 -13.82 -9.25
N ILE A 230 -6.78 -12.89 -10.18
CA ILE A 230 -6.35 -11.49 -10.07
C ILE A 230 -6.99 -10.80 -8.86
N GLY A 231 -8.27 -11.05 -8.60
CA GLY A 231 -8.98 -10.50 -7.45
C GLY A 231 -8.43 -10.99 -6.10
N ILE A 232 -8.06 -12.27 -6.00
CA ILE A 232 -7.39 -12.81 -4.81
C ILE A 232 -5.98 -12.23 -4.69
N ASP A 233 -5.22 -12.25 -5.79
CA ASP A 233 -3.80 -11.87 -5.83
C ASP A 233 -3.58 -10.44 -5.36
N VAL A 234 -4.38 -9.48 -5.83
CA VAL A 234 -4.24 -8.06 -5.46
C VAL A 234 -4.46 -7.82 -3.97
N MET A 235 -5.30 -8.61 -3.33
CA MET A 235 -5.61 -8.51 -1.91
C MET A 235 -4.53 -9.12 -1.00
N THR A 236 -3.58 -9.88 -1.54
CA THR A 236 -2.47 -10.42 -0.76
C THR A 236 -1.64 -9.31 -0.09
N THR A 237 -1.67 -8.09 -0.63
CA THR A 237 -1.07 -6.90 0.02
C THR A 237 -1.59 -6.69 1.44
N GLU A 238 -2.86 -6.95 1.69
CA GLU A 238 -3.50 -6.74 2.99
C GLU A 238 -3.17 -7.82 4.02
N THR A 239 -2.40 -8.83 3.62
CA THR A 239 -1.83 -9.84 4.54
C THR A 239 -0.45 -9.45 5.07
N ALA A 240 0.10 -8.31 4.65
CA ALA A 240 1.47 -7.86 4.91
C ALA A 240 2.56 -8.77 4.30
N CYS A 241 2.25 -9.63 3.32
CA CYS A 241 3.26 -10.39 2.59
C CYS A 241 4.15 -9.50 1.71
N LEU A 242 5.34 -9.95 1.37
CA LEU A 242 6.27 -9.25 0.49
C LEU A 242 5.76 -9.21 -0.95
N SER A 243 5.36 -10.36 -1.48
CA SER A 243 4.84 -10.53 -2.83
C SER A 243 4.04 -11.83 -2.95
N SER A 244 3.49 -12.07 -4.14
CA SER A 244 2.78 -13.30 -4.49
C SER A 244 3.14 -13.75 -5.90
N ILE A 245 3.04 -15.06 -6.15
CA ILE A 245 3.23 -15.68 -7.45
C ILE A 245 2.30 -16.89 -7.57
N TRP A 246 1.79 -17.15 -8.77
CA TRP A 246 0.87 -18.24 -9.06
C TRP A 246 1.44 -19.18 -10.11
N GLU A 247 1.09 -20.43 -9.98
CA GLU A 247 1.29 -21.41 -11.05
C GLU A 247 0.55 -20.95 -12.31
N THR A 248 1.23 -21.02 -13.47
CA THR A 248 0.67 -20.59 -14.75
C THR A 248 0.18 -21.78 -15.56
N ASP A 249 -0.94 -21.59 -16.25
CA ASP A 249 -1.63 -22.64 -17.00
C ASP A 249 -2.22 -22.11 -18.32
N GLY A 250 -3.17 -22.87 -18.92
CA GLY A 250 -3.87 -22.51 -20.15
C GLY A 250 -4.62 -21.19 -20.05
N ALA A 251 -5.22 -20.87 -18.88
CA ALA A 251 -5.94 -19.62 -18.68
C ALA A 251 -5.01 -18.40 -18.71
N VAL A 252 -3.81 -18.50 -18.14
CA VAL A 252 -2.78 -17.44 -18.23
C VAL A 252 -2.31 -17.27 -19.67
N LYS A 253 -2.12 -18.38 -20.40
CA LYS A 253 -1.74 -18.35 -21.81
C LYS A 253 -2.80 -17.63 -22.66
N GLU A 254 -4.06 -17.99 -22.48
CA GLU A 254 -5.20 -17.38 -23.17
C GLU A 254 -5.29 -15.88 -22.87
N TYR A 255 -5.19 -15.50 -21.59
CA TYR A 255 -5.15 -14.10 -21.18
C TYR A 255 -4.07 -13.31 -21.94
N LEU A 256 -2.85 -13.83 -22.00
CA LEU A 256 -1.75 -13.16 -22.70
C LEU A 256 -1.96 -13.13 -24.24
N VAL A 257 -2.57 -14.16 -24.81
CA VAL A 257 -2.96 -14.19 -26.24
C VAL A 257 -3.99 -13.10 -26.55
N ILE A 258 -5.06 -12.98 -25.74
CA ILE A 258 -6.10 -11.95 -25.87
C ILE A 258 -5.47 -10.54 -25.82
N HIS A 259 -4.47 -10.35 -24.96
CA HIS A 259 -3.76 -9.07 -24.83
C HIS A 259 -2.65 -8.85 -25.86
N GLY A 260 -2.53 -9.72 -26.90
CA GLY A 260 -1.53 -9.60 -27.97
C GLY A 260 -0.10 -9.84 -27.51
N ARG A 261 0.11 -10.59 -26.45
CA ARG A 261 1.42 -10.88 -25.84
C ARG A 261 1.69 -12.37 -25.61
N PRO A 262 1.46 -13.24 -26.63
CA PRO A 262 1.62 -14.69 -26.49
C PRO A 262 3.04 -15.12 -26.09
N ASP A 263 4.05 -14.36 -26.53
CA ASP A 263 5.46 -14.66 -26.26
C ASP A 263 5.87 -14.42 -24.80
N GLU A 264 5.03 -13.74 -24.03
CA GLU A 264 5.23 -13.49 -22.59
C GLU A 264 4.79 -14.68 -21.72
N TYR A 265 4.17 -15.69 -22.32
CA TYR A 265 3.77 -16.90 -21.60
C TYR A 265 4.94 -17.85 -21.39
N LYS A 266 5.12 -18.28 -20.14
CA LYS A 266 5.97 -19.41 -19.75
C LYS A 266 5.23 -20.25 -18.73
N ARG A 267 5.43 -21.56 -18.78
CA ARG A 267 4.97 -22.44 -17.71
C ARG A 267 5.78 -22.17 -16.45
N LEU A 268 5.13 -21.73 -15.39
CA LEU A 268 5.69 -21.62 -14.05
C LEU A 268 4.99 -22.65 -13.17
N SER A 269 5.75 -23.48 -12.51
CA SER A 269 5.28 -24.45 -11.52
C SER A 269 6.41 -24.74 -10.53
N PRO A 270 6.09 -25.18 -9.30
CA PRO A 270 7.11 -25.68 -8.39
C PRO A 270 7.75 -26.96 -8.99
N ASP A 271 9.04 -27.14 -8.69
CA ASP A 271 9.73 -28.37 -9.05
C ASP A 271 9.34 -29.50 -8.10
N GLU A 272 9.50 -30.75 -8.55
CA GLU A 272 9.43 -31.90 -7.64
C GLU A 272 10.51 -31.76 -6.56
N GLY A 273 10.12 -31.87 -5.30
CA GLY A 273 11.01 -31.62 -4.17
C GLY A 273 11.11 -30.15 -3.71
N ALA A 274 10.38 -29.22 -4.36
CA ALA A 274 10.31 -27.83 -3.88
C ALA A 274 9.87 -27.77 -2.41
N CYS A 275 10.62 -27.02 -1.60
CA CYS A 275 10.41 -26.98 -0.16
C CYS A 275 10.07 -25.56 0.32
N TYR A 276 9.05 -25.46 1.15
CA TYR A 276 8.44 -24.22 1.66
C TYR A 276 8.60 -24.11 3.16
N ASP A 277 8.58 -22.88 3.69
CA ASP A 277 8.68 -22.57 5.13
C ASP A 277 7.37 -22.81 5.89
N GLY A 278 6.29 -23.01 5.18
CA GLY A 278 4.96 -23.30 5.72
C GLY A 278 3.93 -23.42 4.62
N MET A 279 2.70 -23.74 4.98
CA MET A 279 1.61 -23.91 4.02
C MET A 279 0.30 -23.33 4.54
N ILE A 280 -0.50 -22.83 3.62
CA ILE A 280 -1.90 -22.44 3.80
C ILE A 280 -2.72 -23.35 2.87
N THR A 281 -3.64 -24.12 3.41
CA THR A 281 -4.62 -24.87 2.60
C THR A 281 -5.91 -24.08 2.52
N ILE A 282 -6.44 -23.89 1.31
CA ILE A 282 -7.73 -23.24 1.07
C ILE A 282 -8.61 -24.19 0.28
N ASP A 283 -9.66 -24.72 0.91
CA ASP A 283 -10.73 -25.42 0.22
C ASP A 283 -11.76 -24.40 -0.26
N LEU A 284 -11.72 -24.09 -1.56
CA LEU A 284 -12.59 -23.11 -2.22
C LEU A 284 -14.08 -23.47 -2.07
N SER A 285 -14.41 -24.77 -1.99
CA SER A 285 -15.80 -25.23 -1.84
C SER A 285 -16.40 -24.95 -0.47
N SER A 286 -15.56 -24.66 0.52
CA SER A 286 -15.97 -24.36 1.90
C SER A 286 -15.98 -22.86 2.22
N VAL A 287 -15.55 -22.00 1.29
CA VAL A 287 -15.63 -20.54 1.46
C VAL A 287 -17.08 -20.10 1.33
N GLU A 288 -17.50 -19.21 2.19
CA GLU A 288 -18.83 -18.56 2.19
C GLU A 288 -18.67 -17.07 1.82
N PRO A 289 -19.74 -16.38 1.43
CA PRO A 289 -19.70 -14.93 1.29
C PRO A 289 -19.23 -14.24 2.57
N MET A 290 -18.26 -13.34 2.45
CA MET A 290 -17.55 -12.72 3.55
C MET A 290 -17.80 -11.22 3.65
N ALA A 291 -17.60 -10.68 4.83
CA ALA A 291 -17.53 -9.26 5.11
C ALA A 291 -16.26 -8.95 5.90
N ALA A 292 -15.52 -7.92 5.52
CA ALA A 292 -14.47 -7.36 6.37
C ALA A 292 -15.01 -6.08 7.04
N LEU A 293 -15.14 -6.14 8.34
CA LEU A 293 -15.70 -5.06 9.15
C LEU A 293 -14.72 -3.86 9.26
N PRO A 294 -15.19 -2.62 9.50
CA PRO A 294 -14.29 -1.52 9.80
C PRO A 294 -13.38 -1.85 11.01
N PHE A 295 -12.08 -1.57 11.02
CA PHE A 295 -11.36 -0.69 10.09
C PHE A 295 -10.14 -1.42 9.47
N HIS A 296 -10.22 -2.71 9.22
CA HIS A 296 -9.14 -3.46 8.58
C HIS A 296 -9.69 -4.66 7.79
N PRO A 297 -9.09 -5.02 6.62
CA PRO A 297 -9.55 -6.19 5.83
C PRO A 297 -9.49 -7.52 6.60
N SER A 298 -8.68 -7.64 7.65
CA SER A 298 -8.60 -8.83 8.51
C SER A 298 -9.70 -8.95 9.56
N GLU A 299 -10.57 -7.94 9.70
CA GLU A 299 -11.76 -8.04 10.57
C GLU A 299 -12.87 -8.83 9.87
N ALA A 300 -12.52 -10.05 9.47
CA ALA A 300 -13.33 -10.92 8.64
C ALA A 300 -14.39 -11.69 9.43
N VAL A 301 -15.63 -11.66 8.93
CA VAL A 301 -16.76 -12.46 9.38
C VAL A 301 -17.50 -12.99 8.15
N THR A 302 -18.25 -14.10 8.28
CA THR A 302 -19.15 -14.51 7.21
C THR A 302 -20.35 -13.56 7.13
N LEU A 303 -20.92 -13.37 5.93
CA LEU A 303 -22.16 -12.59 5.81
C LEU A 303 -23.30 -13.26 6.58
N ARG A 304 -23.30 -14.58 6.67
CA ARG A 304 -24.27 -15.32 7.48
C ARG A 304 -24.20 -14.93 8.96
N GLU A 305 -23.01 -14.85 9.54
CA GLU A 305 -22.82 -14.40 10.93
C GLU A 305 -23.27 -12.96 11.13
N LEU A 306 -22.84 -12.06 10.22
CA LEU A 306 -23.23 -10.64 10.28
C LEU A 306 -24.74 -10.46 10.14
N MET A 307 -25.41 -11.19 9.26
CA MET A 307 -26.86 -11.11 9.07
C MET A 307 -27.65 -11.74 10.23
N ALA A 308 -27.10 -12.78 10.88
CA ALA A 308 -27.72 -13.44 12.01
C ALA A 308 -27.68 -12.56 13.30
N ASN A 309 -26.61 -11.81 13.51
CA ASN A 309 -26.42 -11.00 14.71
C ASN A 309 -25.82 -9.61 14.41
N PRO A 310 -26.49 -8.78 13.56
CA PRO A 310 -25.93 -7.50 13.15
C PRO A 310 -25.77 -6.52 14.33
N GLY A 311 -26.65 -6.56 15.32
CA GLY A 311 -26.63 -5.62 16.44
C GLY A 311 -25.38 -5.73 17.29
N ASP A 312 -25.02 -6.93 17.75
CA ASP A 312 -23.87 -7.13 18.61
C ASP A 312 -22.56 -6.92 17.84
N ILE A 313 -22.46 -7.45 16.62
CA ILE A 313 -21.27 -7.28 15.78
C ILE A 313 -20.97 -5.81 15.48
N LEU A 314 -21.99 -5.03 15.12
CA LEU A 314 -21.82 -3.60 14.86
C LEU A 314 -21.54 -2.80 16.13
N ARG A 315 -22.11 -3.23 17.27
CA ARG A 315 -21.79 -2.62 18.57
C ARG A 315 -20.31 -2.76 18.93
N GLU A 316 -19.71 -3.90 18.67
CA GLU A 316 -18.26 -4.07 18.85
C GLU A 316 -17.45 -3.16 17.94
N VAL A 317 -17.89 -2.94 16.69
CA VAL A 317 -17.26 -1.96 15.77
C VAL A 317 -17.36 -0.54 16.34
N GLU A 318 -18.50 -0.14 16.85
CA GLU A 318 -18.70 1.17 17.49
C GLU A 318 -17.78 1.38 18.68
N LEU A 319 -17.64 0.37 19.55
CA LEU A 319 -16.74 0.43 20.72
C LEU A 319 -15.26 0.54 20.31
N ARG A 320 -14.85 -0.18 19.25
CA ARG A 320 -13.51 -0.02 18.68
C ARG A 320 -13.30 1.38 18.12
N ALA A 321 -14.27 1.92 17.40
CA ALA A 321 -14.24 3.28 16.87
C ALA A 321 -14.12 4.32 17.99
N GLU A 322 -14.93 4.22 19.04
CA GLU A 322 -14.90 5.12 20.21
C GLU A 322 -13.50 5.13 20.85
N LYS A 323 -12.92 3.95 21.07
CA LYS A 323 -11.56 3.81 21.60
C LYS A 323 -10.52 4.42 20.68
N GLN A 324 -10.61 4.15 19.36
CA GLN A 324 -9.63 4.58 18.37
C GLN A 324 -9.66 6.09 18.12
N PHE A 325 -10.85 6.71 18.09
CA PHE A 325 -10.99 8.14 17.82
C PHE A 325 -11.09 9.00 19.09
N GLY A 326 -11.02 8.40 20.28
CA GLY A 326 -11.01 9.12 21.56
C GLY A 326 -12.21 10.03 21.78
N GLY A 327 -13.38 9.64 21.28
CA GLY A 327 -14.63 10.41 21.41
C GLY A 327 -14.74 11.67 20.53
N LYS A 328 -13.77 11.96 19.68
CA LYS A 328 -13.79 13.13 18.77
C LYS A 328 -14.89 13.04 17.70
N ALA A 329 -15.22 11.83 17.27
CA ALA A 329 -16.34 11.55 16.39
C ALA A 329 -17.00 10.23 16.83
N ARG A 330 -18.31 10.14 16.66
CA ARG A 330 -19.07 8.95 17.03
C ARG A 330 -19.59 8.23 15.80
N LEU A 331 -19.41 6.91 15.76
CA LEU A 331 -19.97 6.03 14.76
C LEU A 331 -21.20 5.31 15.38
N SER A 332 -22.36 5.40 14.74
CA SER A 332 -23.61 4.77 15.18
C SER A 332 -24.12 3.84 14.10
N LEU A 333 -23.56 2.64 14.01
CA LEU A 333 -23.92 1.63 13.00
C LEU A 333 -25.13 0.78 13.44
N THR A 334 -25.32 0.61 14.74
CA THR A 334 -26.47 -0.13 15.31
C THR A 334 -27.81 0.51 14.95
N ASP A 335 -27.85 1.82 14.70
CA ASP A 335 -29.03 2.56 14.23
C ASP A 335 -29.52 2.10 12.84
N LYS A 336 -28.66 1.41 12.09
CA LYS A 336 -28.97 0.87 10.76
C LYS A 336 -29.59 -0.53 10.79
N VAL A 337 -29.68 -1.11 11.97
CA VAL A 337 -30.37 -2.39 12.18
C VAL A 337 -31.85 -2.13 12.39
N LYS A 338 -32.67 -2.43 11.40
CA LYS A 338 -34.13 -2.23 11.43
C LYS A 338 -34.84 -3.57 11.33
N ASN A 339 -35.67 -3.89 12.30
CA ASN A 339 -36.41 -5.16 12.37
C ASN A 339 -35.46 -6.37 12.25
N GLY A 340 -34.29 -6.31 12.91
CA GLY A 340 -33.27 -7.35 12.90
C GLY A 340 -32.46 -7.45 11.59
N ARG A 341 -32.66 -6.57 10.63
CA ARG A 341 -31.94 -6.54 9.36
C ARG A 341 -31.05 -5.31 9.25
N LEU A 342 -29.81 -5.51 8.81
CA LEU A 342 -28.90 -4.42 8.54
C LEU A 342 -29.23 -3.76 7.20
N THR A 343 -29.33 -2.42 7.21
CA THR A 343 -29.43 -1.60 6.00
C THR A 343 -28.15 -0.81 5.81
N VAL A 344 -27.73 -0.63 4.56
CA VAL A 344 -26.55 0.12 4.18
C VAL A 344 -26.92 1.28 3.26
N ASP A 345 -26.06 2.30 3.21
CA ASP A 345 -26.37 3.54 2.51
C ASP A 345 -25.78 3.62 1.11
N GLN A 346 -24.68 2.85 0.87
CA GLN A 346 -23.93 2.94 -0.38
C GLN A 346 -23.30 1.60 -0.73
N GLY A 347 -23.32 1.25 -2.01
CA GLY A 347 -22.55 0.15 -2.60
C GLY A 347 -21.56 0.67 -3.64
N ILE A 348 -20.33 0.13 -3.65
CA ILE A 348 -19.31 0.49 -4.64
C ILE A 348 -18.61 -0.77 -5.15
N ILE A 349 -18.55 -0.91 -6.47
CA ILE A 349 -17.78 -1.93 -7.19
C ILE A 349 -16.71 -1.19 -7.98
N ALA A 350 -15.43 -1.27 -7.60
CA ALA A 350 -14.42 -0.37 -8.15
C ALA A 350 -13.02 -0.94 -8.26
N GLY A 351 -12.27 -0.36 -9.17
CA GLY A 351 -10.82 -0.43 -9.27
C GLY A 351 -10.27 -1.79 -9.67
N CYS A 352 -9.02 -2.01 -9.27
CA CYS A 352 -8.24 -3.19 -9.68
C CYS A 352 -8.65 -4.51 -9.01
N ALA A 353 -9.52 -4.47 -8.01
CA ALA A 353 -10.11 -5.66 -7.37
C ALA A 353 -11.56 -5.85 -7.82
N GLY A 354 -12.44 -4.87 -7.55
CA GLY A 354 -13.87 -4.98 -7.79
C GLY A 354 -14.29 -4.73 -9.23
N GLY A 355 -13.62 -3.82 -9.93
CA GLY A 355 -14.00 -3.36 -11.27
C GLY A 355 -13.68 -4.31 -12.43
N MET A 356 -13.21 -5.53 -12.15
CA MET A 356 -12.90 -6.55 -13.16
C MET A 356 -14.17 -6.96 -13.92
N TYR A 357 -14.01 -7.33 -15.19
CA TYR A 357 -15.13 -7.67 -16.09
C TYR A 357 -16.07 -8.70 -15.47
N ASP A 358 -15.56 -9.83 -14.99
CA ASP A 358 -16.38 -10.92 -14.46
C ASP A 358 -17.18 -10.48 -13.21
N ASN A 359 -16.61 -9.64 -12.35
CA ASN A 359 -17.31 -9.10 -11.18
C ASN A 359 -18.47 -8.18 -11.56
N ILE A 360 -18.26 -7.33 -12.56
CA ILE A 360 -19.30 -6.42 -13.08
C ILE A 360 -20.38 -7.20 -13.82
N ALA A 361 -20.00 -8.24 -14.59
CA ALA A 361 -20.94 -9.11 -15.30
C ALA A 361 -21.84 -9.89 -14.31
N GLU A 362 -21.27 -10.43 -13.25
CA GLU A 362 -22.03 -11.10 -12.18
C GLU A 362 -22.99 -10.13 -11.47
N ALA A 363 -22.53 -8.91 -11.18
CA ALA A 363 -23.37 -7.89 -10.58
C ALA A 363 -24.54 -7.51 -11.49
N ALA A 364 -24.30 -7.39 -12.79
CA ALA A 364 -25.36 -7.11 -13.79
C ALA A 364 -26.37 -8.27 -13.90
N ALA A 365 -25.90 -9.52 -13.84
CA ALA A 365 -26.78 -10.69 -13.86
C ALA A 365 -27.70 -10.73 -12.62
N ILE A 366 -27.18 -10.39 -11.44
CA ILE A 366 -27.97 -10.32 -10.20
C ILE A 366 -28.99 -9.19 -10.25
N LEU A 367 -28.63 -8.04 -10.86
CA LEU A 367 -29.50 -6.86 -10.97
C LEU A 367 -30.48 -6.92 -12.15
N LYS A 368 -30.34 -7.89 -13.05
CA LYS A 368 -31.21 -8.04 -14.23
C LYS A 368 -32.69 -8.08 -13.84
N ASN A 369 -33.49 -7.20 -14.44
CA ASN A 369 -34.91 -7.02 -14.12
C ASN A 369 -35.21 -6.59 -12.67
N ARG A 370 -34.20 -6.05 -11.96
CA ARG A 370 -34.33 -5.51 -10.61
C ARG A 370 -33.78 -4.09 -10.62
N GLY A 371 -34.28 -3.26 -9.70
CA GLY A 371 -33.77 -1.90 -9.53
C GLY A 371 -33.04 -1.75 -8.22
N THR A 372 -32.19 -0.73 -8.11
CA THR A 372 -31.51 -0.37 -6.85
C THR A 372 -32.42 0.38 -5.87
N GLY A 373 -33.68 0.63 -6.25
CA GLY A 373 -34.64 1.39 -5.48
C GLY A 373 -34.50 2.91 -5.62
N SER A 374 -35.44 3.64 -5.02
CA SER A 374 -35.50 5.12 -5.00
C SER A 374 -35.23 5.70 -3.62
N GLY A 375 -34.67 4.89 -2.68
CA GLY A 375 -34.33 5.31 -1.32
C GLY A 375 -32.96 5.97 -1.21
N TYR A 376 -32.40 5.97 -0.03
CA TYR A 376 -31.08 6.55 0.24
C TYR A 376 -29.92 5.71 -0.32
N PHE A 377 -30.13 4.43 -0.59
CA PHE A 377 -29.08 3.56 -1.13
C PHE A 377 -28.70 3.95 -2.56
N SER A 378 -27.42 3.96 -2.84
CA SER A 378 -26.88 4.14 -4.20
C SER A 378 -25.81 3.11 -4.51
N LEU A 379 -25.72 2.68 -5.78
CA LEU A 379 -24.68 1.79 -6.29
C LEU A 379 -23.82 2.50 -7.32
N SER A 380 -22.52 2.58 -7.11
CA SER A 380 -21.55 3.08 -8.11
C SER A 380 -20.66 1.94 -8.63
N VAL A 381 -20.43 1.93 -9.94
CA VAL A 381 -19.59 0.94 -10.64
C VAL A 381 -18.49 1.66 -11.42
N TYR A 382 -17.23 1.25 -11.21
CA TYR A 382 -16.03 1.80 -11.84
C TYR A 382 -15.28 0.68 -12.56
N PRO A 383 -15.26 0.63 -13.89
CA PRO A 383 -14.42 -0.31 -14.63
C PRO A 383 -12.94 0.02 -14.41
N PRO A 384 -12.02 -0.96 -14.53
CA PRO A 384 -10.61 -0.76 -14.19
C PRO A 384 -9.81 -0.12 -15.33
N SER A 385 -10.32 -0.20 -16.57
CA SER A 385 -9.71 0.38 -17.78
C SER A 385 -10.73 0.68 -18.87
N VAL A 386 -10.35 1.53 -19.83
CA VAL A 386 -11.19 1.81 -21.00
C VAL A 386 -11.38 0.57 -21.88
N PRO A 387 -10.36 -0.27 -22.14
CA PRO A 387 -10.60 -1.53 -22.85
C PRO A 387 -11.67 -2.41 -22.19
N VAL A 388 -11.62 -2.63 -20.89
CA VAL A 388 -12.66 -3.37 -20.16
C VAL A 388 -14.01 -2.65 -20.25
N ASN A 389 -14.04 -1.33 -20.18
CA ASN A 389 -15.27 -0.56 -20.32
C ASN A 389 -15.91 -0.75 -21.72
N LEU A 390 -15.10 -0.75 -22.78
CA LEU A 390 -15.57 -1.03 -24.13
C LEU A 390 -16.17 -2.43 -24.25
N GLU A 391 -15.54 -3.42 -23.62
CA GLU A 391 -16.04 -4.80 -23.58
C GLU A 391 -17.40 -4.87 -22.85
N LEU A 392 -17.55 -4.16 -21.71
CA LEU A 392 -18.82 -4.03 -20.99
C LEU A 392 -19.93 -3.34 -21.80
N ILE A 393 -19.58 -2.38 -22.64
CA ILE A 393 -20.51 -1.74 -23.59
C ILE A 393 -20.93 -2.73 -24.68
N GLN A 394 -19.97 -3.41 -25.30
CA GLN A 394 -20.22 -4.35 -26.41
C GLN A 394 -21.06 -5.55 -25.95
N SER A 395 -20.88 -6.03 -24.75
CA SER A 395 -21.68 -7.11 -24.16
C SER A 395 -23.05 -6.69 -23.61
N GLY A 396 -23.37 -5.37 -23.63
CA GLY A 396 -24.62 -4.82 -23.09
C GLY A 396 -24.70 -4.76 -21.56
N ILE A 397 -23.63 -5.16 -20.86
CA ILE A 397 -23.58 -5.20 -19.38
C ILE A 397 -23.70 -3.80 -18.79
N GLN A 398 -23.00 -2.81 -19.36
CA GLN A 398 -23.10 -1.43 -18.91
C GLN A 398 -24.54 -0.89 -19.06
N GLN A 399 -25.21 -1.17 -20.18
CA GLN A 399 -26.60 -0.77 -20.39
C GLN A 399 -27.52 -1.37 -19.32
N SER A 400 -27.39 -2.67 -19.05
CA SER A 400 -28.20 -3.37 -18.04
C SER A 400 -28.04 -2.79 -16.64
N LEU A 401 -26.81 -2.40 -16.26
CA LEU A 401 -26.53 -1.75 -14.97
C LEU A 401 -27.16 -0.34 -14.89
N LEU A 402 -27.08 0.45 -15.96
CA LEU A 402 -27.70 1.77 -16.01
C LEU A 402 -29.23 1.68 -15.92
N GLU A 403 -29.84 0.70 -16.61
CA GLU A 403 -31.28 0.44 -16.56
C GLU A 403 -31.74 0.02 -15.14
N SER A 404 -30.88 -0.66 -14.37
CA SER A 404 -31.18 -1.02 -12.98
C SER A 404 -30.98 0.12 -11.98
N GLY A 405 -30.47 1.29 -12.41
CA GLY A 405 -30.26 2.47 -11.59
C GLY A 405 -28.85 2.58 -10.96
N ALA A 406 -27.91 1.75 -11.39
CA ALA A 406 -26.53 1.89 -10.99
C ALA A 406 -25.86 3.11 -11.65
N LEU A 407 -24.97 3.78 -10.93
CA LEU A 407 -24.17 4.90 -11.43
C LEU A 407 -22.87 4.36 -12.05
N PHE A 408 -22.75 4.46 -13.37
CA PHE A 408 -21.53 4.02 -14.05
C PHE A 408 -20.54 5.18 -14.17
N LYS A 409 -19.30 4.98 -13.71
CA LYS A 409 -18.26 6.00 -13.57
C LYS A 409 -17.04 5.69 -14.47
N PRO A 410 -16.18 6.68 -14.78
CA PRO A 410 -14.92 6.43 -15.50
C PRO A 410 -13.91 5.65 -14.64
N CYS A 411 -12.86 5.13 -15.28
CA CYS A 411 -11.76 4.42 -14.64
C CYS A 411 -11.03 5.31 -13.63
N PHE A 412 -11.11 5.00 -12.33
CA PHE A 412 -10.58 5.85 -11.29
C PHE A 412 -10.37 5.08 -9.98
N CYS A 413 -9.28 5.35 -9.27
CA CYS A 413 -8.97 4.74 -7.98
C CYS A 413 -9.60 5.45 -6.76
N GLY A 414 -10.29 6.55 -6.95
CA GLY A 414 -10.80 7.43 -5.90
C GLY A 414 -11.51 6.74 -4.74
N PRO A 415 -12.47 5.83 -4.97
CA PRO A 415 -13.16 5.14 -3.88
C PRO A 415 -12.26 4.31 -2.95
N CYS A 416 -11.06 3.90 -3.43
CA CYS A 416 -10.10 3.14 -2.62
C CYS A 416 -9.34 4.00 -1.60
N PHE A 417 -9.32 5.34 -1.77
CA PHE A 417 -8.53 6.23 -0.91
C PHE A 417 -9.24 7.52 -0.47
N GLY A 418 -10.56 7.58 -0.58
CA GLY A 418 -11.38 8.68 -0.06
C GLY A 418 -11.45 9.91 -0.96
N ALA A 419 -11.29 9.74 -2.26
CA ALA A 419 -11.50 10.78 -3.26
C ALA A 419 -12.58 10.35 -4.25
N GLY A 420 -13.78 10.88 -4.10
CA GLY A 420 -14.96 10.50 -4.87
C GLY A 420 -15.83 9.43 -4.18
N ASP A 421 -17.11 9.53 -4.39
CA ASP A 421 -18.16 8.70 -3.74
C ASP A 421 -17.99 8.60 -2.22
N VAL A 422 -17.67 9.73 -1.59
CA VAL A 422 -17.56 9.84 -0.14
C VAL A 422 -18.95 9.67 0.48
N PRO A 423 -19.14 8.76 1.45
CA PRO A 423 -20.43 8.57 2.09
C PRO A 423 -20.79 9.73 3.04
N ALA A 424 -22.05 9.88 3.36
CA ALA A 424 -22.50 10.84 4.34
C ALA A 424 -21.93 10.54 5.75
N ASN A 425 -21.96 11.54 6.64
CA ASN A 425 -21.63 11.31 8.05
C ASN A 425 -22.48 10.19 8.62
N ASN A 426 -21.86 9.30 9.36
CA ASN A 426 -22.48 8.12 9.98
C ASN A 426 -23.10 7.12 8.98
N ALA A 427 -22.74 7.21 7.70
CA ALA A 427 -23.17 6.23 6.69
C ALA A 427 -22.36 4.92 6.81
N LEU A 428 -22.97 3.85 6.31
CA LEU A 428 -22.34 2.56 6.12
C LEU A 428 -22.27 2.25 4.63
N SER A 429 -21.04 2.16 4.12
CA SER A 429 -20.76 1.82 2.72
C SER A 429 -20.27 0.37 2.61
N ILE A 430 -20.78 -0.38 1.64
CA ILE A 430 -20.27 -1.70 1.29
C ILE A 430 -19.47 -1.60 -0.01
N ARG A 431 -18.25 -2.14 -0.04
CA ARG A 431 -17.34 -1.92 -1.17
C ARG A 431 -16.60 -3.19 -1.59
N HIS A 432 -16.54 -3.42 -2.88
CA HIS A 432 -15.52 -4.27 -3.47
C HIS A 432 -14.37 -3.36 -3.91
N THR A 433 -13.55 -2.99 -2.96
CA THR A 433 -12.31 -2.25 -3.09
C THR A 433 -11.26 -2.93 -2.20
N THR A 434 -10.06 -2.39 -2.12
CA THR A 434 -8.97 -3.10 -1.43
C THR A 434 -8.86 -2.82 0.07
N ARG A 435 -9.38 -1.68 0.57
CA ARG A 435 -9.17 -1.23 1.97
C ARG A 435 -10.38 -0.56 2.58
N ASN A 436 -10.51 -0.76 3.89
CA ASN A 436 -11.49 -0.10 4.75
C ASN A 436 -10.87 0.50 6.01
N PHE A 437 -9.62 0.96 5.92
CA PHE A 437 -8.92 1.62 7.03
C PHE A 437 -9.68 2.87 7.50
N PRO A 438 -9.41 3.34 8.75
CA PRO A 438 -10.04 4.52 9.29
C PRO A 438 -9.95 5.72 8.34
N ASN A 439 -11.07 6.41 8.14
CA ASN A 439 -11.19 7.64 7.33
C ASN A 439 -10.77 7.50 5.86
N ARG A 440 -10.55 6.28 5.39
CA ARG A 440 -10.16 6.02 4.01
C ARG A 440 -11.31 6.20 3.01
N GLU A 441 -12.52 6.23 3.50
CA GLU A 441 -13.73 6.57 2.77
C GLU A 441 -13.90 8.09 2.55
N GLY A 442 -13.11 8.92 3.24
CA GLY A 442 -13.09 10.39 3.09
C GLY A 442 -13.66 11.18 4.27
N SER A 443 -14.11 10.53 5.35
CA SER A 443 -14.59 11.24 6.54
C SER A 443 -13.46 11.98 7.28
N LYS A 444 -13.82 13.03 8.03
CA LYS A 444 -12.89 13.89 8.78
C LYS A 444 -13.29 13.94 10.27
N PRO A 445 -12.70 13.09 11.10
CA PRO A 445 -13.06 13.04 12.54
C PRO A 445 -12.81 14.34 13.29
N ALA A 446 -11.83 15.17 12.84
CA ALA A 446 -11.60 16.49 13.40
C ALA A 446 -12.81 17.45 13.23
N ASP A 447 -13.60 17.23 12.17
CA ASP A 447 -14.84 17.97 11.87
C ASP A 447 -16.08 17.24 12.42
N GLY A 448 -15.91 16.24 13.30
CA GLY A 448 -16.98 15.43 13.85
C GLY A 448 -17.58 14.41 12.89
N GLN A 449 -16.91 14.15 11.75
CA GLN A 449 -17.39 13.23 10.72
C GLN A 449 -16.74 11.85 10.89
N LEU A 450 -17.55 10.81 10.77
CA LEU A 450 -17.10 9.43 10.74
C LEU A 450 -18.09 8.59 9.95
N SER A 451 -17.59 7.64 9.15
CA SER A 451 -18.40 6.66 8.42
C SER A 451 -17.71 5.29 8.42
N GLY A 452 -18.46 4.24 8.15
CA GLY A 452 -17.96 2.88 8.13
C GLY A 452 -17.90 2.32 6.72
N VAL A 453 -16.86 1.50 6.45
CA VAL A 453 -16.78 0.69 5.22
C VAL A 453 -16.68 -0.79 5.57
N ILE A 454 -17.57 -1.58 5.03
CA ILE A 454 -17.48 -3.04 5.00
C ILE A 454 -16.99 -3.46 3.62
N LEU A 455 -15.91 -4.24 3.55
CA LEU A 455 -15.51 -4.85 2.29
C LEU A 455 -16.35 -6.11 2.03
N MET A 456 -16.85 -6.25 0.81
CA MET A 456 -17.65 -7.39 0.36
C MET A 456 -17.41 -7.67 -1.11
N ASP A 457 -17.72 -8.88 -1.56
CA ASP A 457 -17.68 -9.20 -2.99
C ASP A 457 -18.78 -8.49 -3.78
N ALA A 458 -18.50 -8.17 -5.03
CA ALA A 458 -19.41 -7.48 -5.97
C ALA A 458 -20.77 -8.17 -6.10
N ARG A 459 -20.80 -9.51 -6.02
CA ARG A 459 -22.02 -10.31 -6.07
C ARG A 459 -22.96 -9.99 -4.90
N SER A 460 -22.45 -9.99 -3.68
CA SER A 460 -23.23 -9.66 -2.48
C SER A 460 -23.57 -8.16 -2.40
N ILE A 461 -22.74 -7.28 -2.96
CA ILE A 461 -23.07 -5.86 -3.12
C ILE A 461 -24.28 -5.70 -4.08
N ALA A 462 -24.27 -6.41 -5.22
CA ALA A 462 -25.38 -6.37 -6.17
C ALA A 462 -26.67 -6.97 -5.57
N ALA A 463 -26.57 -8.08 -4.82
CA ALA A 463 -27.70 -8.66 -4.10
C ALA A 463 -28.31 -7.70 -3.09
N THR A 464 -27.47 -6.98 -2.34
CA THR A 464 -27.87 -5.92 -1.40
C THR A 464 -28.53 -4.75 -2.14
N ALA A 465 -27.98 -4.34 -3.28
CA ALA A 465 -28.54 -3.30 -4.13
C ALA A 465 -29.94 -3.69 -4.67
N ALA A 466 -30.07 -4.93 -5.16
CA ALA A 466 -31.37 -5.48 -5.63
C ALA A 466 -32.44 -5.52 -4.51
N ASN A 467 -32.02 -5.50 -3.26
CA ASN A 467 -32.91 -5.46 -2.07
C ASN A 467 -32.97 -4.06 -1.44
N GLY A 468 -32.72 -3.01 -2.22
CA GLY A 468 -32.86 -1.61 -1.80
C GLY A 468 -31.92 -1.19 -0.64
N GLY A 469 -30.77 -1.81 -0.52
CA GLY A 469 -29.77 -1.55 0.54
C GLY A 469 -29.95 -2.41 1.80
N VAL A 470 -30.86 -3.37 1.83
CA VAL A 470 -30.91 -4.38 2.92
C VAL A 470 -29.83 -5.43 2.66
N LEU A 471 -28.91 -5.59 3.61
CA LEU A 471 -27.79 -6.51 3.49
C LEU A 471 -28.26 -7.92 3.10
N THR A 472 -27.74 -8.42 1.98
CA THR A 472 -28.15 -9.67 1.37
C THR A 472 -26.94 -10.41 0.82
N SER A 473 -26.82 -11.69 1.13
CA SER A 473 -25.80 -12.56 0.57
C SER A 473 -26.19 -12.98 -0.86
N ALA A 474 -25.21 -12.97 -1.77
CA ALA A 474 -25.43 -13.47 -3.14
C ALA A 474 -25.71 -14.99 -3.19
N ALA A 475 -25.30 -15.73 -2.16
CA ALA A 475 -25.64 -17.16 -2.04
C ALA A 475 -27.13 -17.41 -1.78
N ASP A 476 -27.86 -16.40 -1.29
CA ASP A 476 -29.29 -16.48 -0.98
C ASP A 476 -30.18 -15.94 -2.13
N VAL A 477 -29.58 -15.52 -3.25
CA VAL A 477 -30.29 -14.95 -4.38
C VAL A 477 -30.24 -15.89 -5.58
N ASP A 478 -31.39 -16.18 -6.16
CA ASP A 478 -31.45 -16.88 -7.45
C ASP A 478 -31.31 -15.87 -8.60
N TYR A 479 -30.36 -16.10 -9.51
CA TYR A 479 -30.10 -15.28 -10.68
C TYR A 479 -29.54 -16.11 -11.84
N ASP A 480 -29.72 -15.64 -13.07
CA ASP A 480 -29.17 -16.29 -14.26
C ASP A 480 -27.65 -16.26 -14.28
N GLN A 481 -27.02 -17.11 -15.08
CA GLN A 481 -25.59 -16.97 -15.37
C GLN A 481 -25.37 -15.63 -16.10
N PRO A 482 -24.19 -14.99 -15.87
CA PRO A 482 -23.82 -13.81 -16.65
C PRO A 482 -23.89 -14.04 -18.15
N VAL A 483 -24.13 -12.96 -18.90
CA VAL A 483 -24.12 -13.02 -20.37
C VAL A 483 -22.77 -13.54 -20.83
N GLN A 484 -22.79 -14.63 -21.60
CA GLN A 484 -21.58 -15.18 -22.19
C GLN A 484 -21.08 -14.21 -23.27
N HIS A 485 -19.84 -13.79 -23.16
CA HIS A 485 -19.17 -12.89 -24.10
C HIS A 485 -17.75 -13.40 -24.33
N GLU A 486 -17.34 -13.44 -25.59
CA GLU A 486 -15.95 -13.78 -25.93
C GLU A 486 -15.06 -12.61 -25.51
N ARG A 487 -14.13 -12.90 -24.58
CA ARG A 487 -13.25 -11.89 -24.01
C ARG A 487 -12.34 -11.29 -25.08
N SER A 488 -12.21 -9.99 -25.06
CA SER A 488 -11.43 -9.23 -26.05
C SER A 488 -10.64 -8.11 -25.40
N PHE A 489 -9.59 -7.67 -26.07
CA PHE A 489 -8.80 -6.53 -25.63
C PHE A 489 -8.54 -5.58 -26.81
N ASP A 490 -9.16 -4.42 -26.79
CA ASP A 490 -8.93 -3.38 -27.80
C ASP A 490 -7.79 -2.44 -27.34
N ARG A 491 -6.59 -2.74 -27.79
CA ARG A 491 -5.40 -1.94 -27.54
C ARG A 491 -5.42 -0.57 -28.21
N THR A 492 -6.27 -0.37 -29.24
CA THR A 492 -6.31 0.87 -30.05
C THR A 492 -6.47 2.12 -29.20
N VAL A 493 -7.20 2.02 -28.09
CA VAL A 493 -7.39 3.12 -27.15
C VAL A 493 -6.07 3.61 -26.57
N TYR A 494 -5.20 2.67 -26.16
CA TYR A 494 -3.88 2.99 -25.63
C TYR A 494 -2.95 3.52 -26.70
N ASP A 495 -2.94 2.91 -27.88
CA ASP A 495 -2.09 3.33 -29.00
C ASP A 495 -2.39 4.78 -29.45
N ARG A 496 -3.63 5.26 -29.24
CA ARG A 496 -4.05 6.63 -29.57
C ARG A 496 -3.81 7.66 -28.48
N ARG A 497 -3.71 7.26 -27.23
CA ARG A 497 -3.73 8.19 -26.09
C ARG A 497 -2.51 8.10 -25.19
N VAL A 498 -1.87 6.94 -25.08
CA VAL A 498 -0.69 6.74 -24.23
C VAL A 498 0.56 7.23 -24.97
N TYR A 499 1.41 7.99 -24.28
CA TYR A 499 2.73 8.33 -24.81
C TYR A 499 3.72 7.23 -24.48
N PHE A 500 4.27 6.59 -25.51
CA PHE A 500 5.27 5.53 -25.40
C PHE A 500 6.66 6.11 -25.76
N GLY A 501 7.42 6.52 -24.72
CA GLY A 501 8.70 7.21 -24.89
C GLY A 501 9.95 6.41 -24.56
N PHE A 502 9.82 5.17 -24.08
CA PHE A 502 11.00 4.39 -23.70
C PHE A 502 11.98 4.21 -24.87
N GLY A 503 13.28 4.47 -24.59
CA GLY A 503 14.34 4.49 -25.62
C GLY A 503 14.29 5.71 -26.56
N ARG A 504 13.43 6.70 -26.32
CA ARG A 504 13.26 7.91 -27.15
C ARG A 504 13.32 9.19 -26.33
N ALA A 505 14.20 9.26 -25.32
CA ALA A 505 14.38 10.42 -24.47
C ALA A 505 14.76 11.67 -25.28
N LYS A 506 14.08 12.80 -24.99
CA LYS A 506 14.40 14.13 -25.54
C LYS A 506 14.99 14.99 -24.43
N LYS A 507 16.30 14.91 -24.25
CA LYS A 507 17.03 15.53 -23.11
C LYS A 507 16.81 17.03 -22.99
N ASP A 508 16.57 17.72 -24.09
CA ASP A 508 16.35 19.18 -24.15
C ASP A 508 14.89 19.59 -23.84
N GLU A 509 13.97 18.63 -23.71
CA GLU A 509 12.58 18.94 -23.32
C GLU A 509 12.57 19.59 -21.94
N PRO A 510 11.97 20.78 -21.77
CA PRO A 510 11.86 21.41 -20.45
C PRO A 510 10.82 20.68 -19.60
N LEU A 511 11.14 20.46 -18.32
CA LEU A 511 10.12 20.04 -17.35
C LEU A 511 9.13 21.18 -17.12
N ARG A 512 7.85 20.88 -17.25
CA ARG A 512 6.77 21.86 -17.05
C ARG A 512 6.32 21.83 -15.60
N LEU A 513 6.81 22.78 -14.82
CA LEU A 513 6.51 22.92 -13.39
C LEU A 513 5.28 23.80 -13.21
N GLY A 514 4.26 23.31 -12.52
CA GLY A 514 3.18 24.13 -11.98
C GLY A 514 3.60 24.82 -10.69
N PRO A 515 2.89 25.86 -10.22
CA PRO A 515 3.24 26.61 -9.02
C PRO A 515 3.32 25.78 -7.73
N ASN A 516 2.63 24.63 -7.69
CA ASN A 516 2.64 23.71 -6.54
C ASN A 516 3.80 22.70 -6.58
N ILE A 517 4.50 22.56 -7.69
CA ILE A 517 5.61 21.60 -7.81
C ILE A 517 6.89 22.30 -7.33
N THR A 518 7.38 21.93 -6.15
CA THR A 518 8.54 22.55 -5.52
C THR A 518 9.69 21.56 -5.35
N GLU A 519 10.91 22.09 -5.31
CA GLU A 519 12.10 21.29 -5.01
C GLU A 519 12.09 20.84 -3.54
N TRP A 520 12.86 19.80 -3.24
CA TRP A 520 13.08 19.37 -1.87
C TRP A 520 13.89 20.39 -1.09
N PRO A 521 13.59 20.59 0.21
CA PRO A 521 14.46 21.40 1.08
C PRO A 521 15.80 20.70 1.29
N ASN A 522 16.80 21.46 1.73
CA ASN A 522 18.08 20.89 2.14
C ASN A 522 17.89 19.94 3.33
N ILE A 523 18.43 18.73 3.22
CA ILE A 523 18.40 17.71 4.27
C ILE A 523 19.80 17.55 4.82
N PRO A 524 20.06 17.87 6.11
CA PRO A 524 21.41 17.77 6.67
C PRO A 524 21.83 16.31 6.87
N ALA A 525 23.14 16.04 6.76
CA ALA A 525 23.73 14.77 7.13
C ALA A 525 23.57 14.48 8.65
N LEU A 526 23.73 13.21 9.06
CA LEU A 526 23.67 12.84 10.46
C LEU A 526 24.83 13.48 11.24
N GLY A 527 24.53 14.17 12.33
CA GLY A 527 25.53 14.74 13.25
C GLY A 527 26.28 13.71 14.05
N LYS A 528 27.33 14.13 14.77
CA LYS A 528 28.12 13.26 15.64
C LYS A 528 27.26 12.69 16.75
N ASP A 529 26.59 13.56 17.49
CA ASP A 529 25.65 13.26 18.56
C ASP A 529 24.24 13.71 18.15
N LEU A 530 23.21 13.09 18.72
CA LEU A 530 21.83 13.43 18.39
C LEU A 530 21.02 13.68 19.66
N LEU A 531 20.35 14.85 19.70
CA LEU A 531 19.39 15.21 20.73
C LEU A 531 17.98 15.24 20.12
N LEU A 532 17.17 14.25 20.45
CA LEU A 532 15.81 14.06 19.94
C LEU A 532 14.78 14.64 20.90
N ASN A 533 13.91 15.52 20.43
CA ASN A 533 12.68 15.90 21.14
C ASN A 533 11.54 14.97 20.72
N VAL A 534 10.86 14.36 21.69
CA VAL A 534 9.68 13.52 21.42
C VAL A 534 8.50 14.42 21.06
N ALA A 535 8.28 14.60 19.75
CA ALA A 535 7.26 15.50 19.22
C ALA A 535 5.86 14.85 19.14
N SER A 536 5.77 13.52 19.13
CA SER A 536 4.49 12.78 19.16
C SER A 536 4.65 11.42 19.82
N VAL A 537 3.57 10.96 20.49
CA VAL A 537 3.47 9.66 21.14
C VAL A 537 2.17 8.96 20.71
N LEU A 538 2.29 7.84 20.03
CA LEU A 538 1.21 7.08 19.42
C LEU A 538 1.14 5.67 20.04
N LEU A 539 0.25 5.47 20.99
CA LEU A 539 0.15 4.23 21.77
C LEU A 539 -0.91 3.24 21.23
N ASP A 540 -1.45 3.50 20.06
CA ASP A 540 -2.34 2.54 19.41
C ASP A 540 -1.61 1.23 19.08
N PRO A 541 -2.32 0.08 19.06
CA PRO A 541 -1.72 -1.19 18.69
C PRO A 541 -1.01 -1.16 17.34
N VAL A 542 -1.59 -0.42 16.36
CA VAL A 542 -1.03 -0.20 15.02
C VAL A 542 -1.35 1.24 14.61
N THR A 543 -0.40 1.93 13.98
CA THR A 543 -0.61 3.24 13.34
C THR A 543 -0.39 3.08 11.84
N THR A 544 -1.39 3.44 11.05
CA THR A 544 -1.34 3.32 9.59
C THR A 544 -0.58 4.47 8.95
N THR A 545 -0.10 4.27 7.72
CA THR A 545 0.49 5.36 6.93
C THR A 545 -0.53 6.47 6.60
N ASP A 546 -1.83 6.14 6.60
CA ASP A 546 -2.91 7.13 6.43
C ASP A 546 -3.09 8.04 7.66
N GLU A 547 -2.77 7.55 8.85
CA GLU A 547 -2.74 8.36 10.08
C GLU A 547 -1.47 9.21 10.18
N LEU A 548 -0.34 8.70 9.67
CA LEU A 548 0.91 9.45 9.59
C LEU A 548 0.84 10.60 8.59
N ILE A 549 0.22 10.37 7.44
CA ILE A 549 -0.06 11.41 6.42
C ILE A 549 -1.37 11.07 5.69
N PRO A 550 -2.43 11.86 5.82
CA PRO A 550 -3.72 11.61 5.19
C PRO A 550 -3.62 11.45 3.67
N SER A 551 -4.43 10.56 3.07
CA SER A 551 -4.36 10.30 1.63
C SER A 551 -5.25 11.22 0.79
N GLY A 552 -6.55 11.20 0.98
CA GLY A 552 -7.52 11.87 0.11
C GLY A 552 -7.36 13.38 0.09
N GLU A 553 -7.48 14.03 1.25
CA GLU A 553 -7.45 15.50 1.40
C GLU A 553 -6.10 16.15 1.05
N THR A 554 -5.02 15.38 1.06
CA THR A 554 -3.67 15.89 0.78
C THR A 554 -3.18 15.51 -0.61
N SER A 555 -3.97 14.81 -1.40
CA SER A 555 -3.54 14.29 -2.70
C SER A 555 -3.04 15.38 -3.64
N SER A 556 -3.66 16.55 -3.61
CA SER A 556 -3.27 17.70 -4.44
C SER A 556 -1.95 18.38 -4.02
N TYR A 557 -1.40 18.05 -2.85
CA TYR A 557 -0.15 18.68 -2.35
C TYR A 557 1.05 17.75 -2.42
N ARG A 558 0.91 16.57 -3.06
CA ARG A 558 1.97 15.55 -3.13
C ARG A 558 3.24 16.03 -3.82
N SER A 559 3.11 17.01 -4.71
CA SER A 559 4.21 17.63 -5.46
C SER A 559 4.87 18.79 -4.72
N ASN A 560 4.42 19.12 -3.50
CA ASN A 560 4.95 20.19 -2.66
C ASN A 560 5.33 19.64 -1.28
N PRO A 561 6.57 19.21 -1.07
CA PRO A 561 7.00 18.60 0.18
C PRO A 561 6.77 19.48 1.42
N LEU A 562 7.02 20.79 1.31
CA LEU A 562 6.84 21.75 2.42
C LEU A 562 5.36 21.89 2.79
N LYS A 563 4.49 22.03 1.79
CA LYS A 563 3.05 22.16 2.03
C LYS A 563 2.46 20.84 2.52
N LEU A 564 2.85 19.73 1.91
CA LEU A 564 2.38 18.39 2.31
C LEU A 564 2.76 18.09 3.77
N ALA A 565 3.97 18.41 4.19
CA ALA A 565 4.43 18.16 5.55
C ALA A 565 3.55 18.83 6.62
N THR A 566 2.86 19.93 6.28
CA THR A 566 1.92 20.58 7.22
C THR A 566 0.69 19.75 7.58
N PHE A 567 0.47 18.65 6.88
CA PHE A 567 -0.62 17.69 7.17
C PHE A 567 -0.16 16.44 7.92
N ALA A 568 1.15 16.34 8.26
CA ALA A 568 1.66 15.19 9.00
C ALA A 568 0.92 15.02 10.33
N LEU A 569 0.41 13.81 10.59
CA LEU A 569 -0.38 13.45 11.77
C LEU A 569 -1.65 14.31 12.00
N SER A 570 -2.11 15.09 11.02
CA SER A 570 -3.21 16.05 11.20
C SER A 570 -4.49 15.40 11.73
N ARG A 571 -4.76 14.15 11.40
CA ARG A 571 -5.93 13.40 11.89
C ARG A 571 -5.72 12.78 13.27
N ARG A 572 -4.47 12.46 13.62
CA ARG A 572 -4.16 11.71 14.84
C ARG A 572 -3.62 12.58 15.95
N ASP A 573 -2.67 13.46 15.64
CA ASP A 573 -2.02 14.40 16.55
C ASP A 573 -1.85 15.77 15.87
N PRO A 574 -2.91 16.58 15.76
CA PRO A 574 -2.86 17.88 15.08
C PRO A 574 -1.80 18.84 15.60
N GLY A 575 -1.35 18.69 16.84
CA GLY A 575 -0.28 19.50 17.45
C GLY A 575 1.12 19.14 17.00
N TYR A 576 1.32 17.98 16.36
CA TYR A 576 2.65 17.48 15.95
C TYR A 576 3.44 18.47 15.11
N VAL A 577 2.82 19.03 14.06
CA VAL A 577 3.49 19.95 13.13
C VAL A 577 4.04 21.19 13.82
N GLY A 578 3.24 21.76 14.76
CA GLY A 578 3.69 22.91 15.55
C GLY A 578 4.90 22.58 16.43
N ARG A 579 4.88 21.42 17.09
CA ARG A 579 5.99 20.96 17.94
C ARG A 579 7.25 20.66 17.12
N ALA A 580 7.09 19.94 15.99
CA ALA A 580 8.22 19.63 15.11
C ALA A 580 8.89 20.90 14.55
N LYS A 581 8.11 21.90 14.14
CA LYS A 581 8.65 23.22 13.72
C LYS A 581 9.36 23.95 14.86
N ALA A 582 8.86 23.88 16.08
CA ALA A 582 9.56 24.44 17.24
C ALA A 582 10.93 23.77 17.44
N VAL A 583 11.03 22.46 17.22
CA VAL A 583 12.34 21.74 17.28
C VAL A 583 13.25 22.17 16.12
N GLN A 584 12.73 22.38 14.92
CA GLN A 584 13.54 22.93 13.81
C GLN A 584 14.13 24.31 14.14
N GLU A 585 13.38 25.15 14.85
CA GLU A 585 13.88 26.46 15.27
C GLU A 585 15.01 26.32 16.31
N LEU A 586 14.96 25.32 17.20
CA LEU A 586 16.06 25.00 18.11
C LEU A 586 17.33 24.58 17.35
N GLU A 587 17.17 23.73 16.31
CA GLU A 587 18.29 23.31 15.46
C GLU A 587 18.90 24.50 14.71
N LYS A 588 18.08 25.38 14.19
CA LYS A 588 18.56 26.59 13.50
C LYS A 588 19.38 27.50 14.42
N GLN A 589 18.91 27.73 15.65
CA GLN A 589 19.69 28.48 16.66
C GLN A 589 21.01 27.77 16.98
N ARG A 590 21.00 26.44 17.09
CA ARG A 590 22.21 25.64 17.26
C ARG A 590 23.20 25.84 16.09
N GLU A 591 22.73 25.82 14.85
CA GLU A 591 23.57 26.07 13.67
C GLU A 591 24.19 27.50 13.67
N GLU A 592 23.51 28.43 14.27
CA GLU A 592 24.02 29.80 14.51
C GLU A 592 25.00 29.89 15.74
N GLY A 593 25.27 28.74 16.40
CA GLY A 593 26.15 28.67 17.58
C GLY A 593 25.49 29.11 18.89
N ILE A 594 24.16 29.30 18.89
CA ILE A 594 23.40 29.77 20.04
C ILE A 594 22.78 28.56 20.76
N LEU A 595 23.08 28.42 22.07
CA LEU A 595 22.35 27.44 22.91
C LEU A 595 20.96 28.01 23.24
N PRO A 596 19.89 27.39 22.69
CA PRO A 596 18.53 27.86 22.96
C PRO A 596 18.17 27.82 24.44
N ASP A 597 17.49 28.83 24.96
CA ASP A 597 17.08 28.92 26.37
C ASP A 597 16.29 27.68 26.81
N GLY A 598 15.44 27.16 25.96
CA GLY A 598 14.64 25.94 26.22
C GLY A 598 15.47 24.67 26.39
N LEU A 599 16.71 24.64 25.91
CA LEU A 599 17.62 23.48 26.04
C LEU A 599 18.59 23.58 27.22
N LYS A 600 18.73 24.74 27.85
CA LYS A 600 19.62 24.91 29.01
C LYS A 600 19.33 23.90 30.13
N PRO A 601 18.08 23.65 30.55
CA PRO A 601 17.77 22.62 31.55
C PRO A 601 18.16 21.21 31.11
N VAL A 602 17.97 20.88 29.82
CA VAL A 602 18.30 19.57 29.26
C VAL A 602 19.81 19.36 29.25
N PHE A 603 20.58 20.37 28.82
CA PHE A 603 22.05 20.36 28.86
C PHE A 603 22.54 20.19 30.27
N ALA A 604 21.99 20.91 31.25
CA ALA A 604 22.34 20.77 32.66
C ALA A 604 22.08 19.36 33.21
N ALA A 605 20.90 18.78 32.90
CA ALA A 605 20.53 17.41 33.30
C ALA A 605 21.46 16.37 32.69
N LEU A 606 21.93 16.57 31.46
CA LEU A 606 22.87 15.70 30.75
C LEU A 606 24.33 15.91 31.19
N GLY A 607 24.65 17.02 31.81
CA GLY A 607 26.01 17.44 32.15
C GLY A 607 26.80 17.96 30.95
N LEU A 608 26.09 18.47 29.91
CA LEU A 608 26.66 19.06 28.71
C LEU A 608 26.97 20.55 28.94
N LYS A 609 27.90 21.09 28.16
CA LYS A 609 28.34 22.49 28.19
C LYS A 609 28.02 23.16 26.85
N GLN A 610 28.16 24.48 26.78
CA GLN A 610 28.02 25.28 25.56
C GLN A 610 28.95 24.77 24.45
N ASP A 611 30.14 24.35 24.75
CA ASP A 611 31.13 23.89 23.76
C ASP A 611 30.72 22.55 23.12
N ASP A 612 29.90 21.74 23.77
CA ASP A 612 29.40 20.47 23.24
C ASP A 612 28.31 20.70 22.16
N LEU A 613 27.75 21.92 22.08
CA LEU A 613 26.65 22.25 21.19
C LEU A 613 26.99 22.02 19.71
N ALA A 614 28.22 22.26 19.31
CA ALA A 614 28.67 22.12 17.92
C ALA A 614 28.57 20.66 17.40
N ASP A 615 28.76 19.69 18.30
CA ASP A 615 28.74 18.25 18.00
C ASP A 615 27.32 17.65 18.03
N ILE A 616 26.34 18.36 18.57
CA ILE A 616 24.99 17.84 18.83
C ILE A 616 24.01 18.34 17.79
N GLN A 617 23.48 17.44 16.95
CA GLN A 617 22.36 17.74 16.07
C GLN A 617 21.05 17.62 16.85
N ILE A 618 20.12 18.58 16.64
CA ILE A 618 18.80 18.57 17.28
C ILE A 618 17.75 18.15 16.27
N GLY A 619 16.92 17.17 16.62
CA GLY A 619 15.83 16.72 15.76
C GLY A 619 14.60 16.28 16.52
N SER A 620 13.48 16.14 15.82
CA SER A 620 12.28 15.58 16.41
C SER A 620 12.22 14.05 16.25
N ALA A 621 11.51 13.41 17.17
CA ALA A 621 11.21 11.97 17.11
C ALA A 621 9.73 11.72 17.30
N ILE A 622 9.22 10.65 16.67
CA ILE A 622 7.93 10.05 16.96
C ILE A 622 8.18 8.76 17.75
N TYR A 623 7.46 8.59 18.85
CA TYR A 623 7.36 7.32 19.56
C TYR A 623 6.03 6.65 19.22
N ALA A 624 6.06 5.38 18.83
CA ALA A 624 4.86 4.64 18.48
C ALA A 624 4.96 3.16 18.87
N ASN A 625 3.84 2.46 19.06
CA ASN A 625 3.91 1.01 19.28
C ASN A 625 4.26 0.27 17.98
N LYS A 626 3.47 0.43 16.93
CA LYS A 626 3.64 -0.29 15.64
C LYS A 626 3.25 0.60 14.46
N PRO A 627 4.14 1.51 14.01
CA PRO A 627 3.84 2.45 12.95
C PRO A 627 4.04 1.86 11.56
N GLY A 628 3.32 2.42 10.57
CA GLY A 628 3.59 2.25 9.14
C GLY A 628 2.87 1.08 8.47
N ASP A 629 1.68 0.73 8.94
CA ASP A 629 0.83 -0.26 8.27
C ASP A 629 0.15 0.32 7.03
N GLY A 630 -0.16 -0.54 6.08
CA GLY A 630 -0.97 -0.25 4.90
C GLY A 630 -0.19 0.24 3.69
N SER A 631 -0.42 1.47 3.23
CA SER A 631 0.07 2.00 1.95
C SER A 631 1.60 2.14 1.88
N ALA A 632 2.18 1.94 0.67
CA ALA A 632 3.61 2.14 0.38
C ALA A 632 4.05 3.62 0.42
N ARG A 633 3.28 4.49 1.04
CA ARG A 633 3.42 5.94 1.01
C ARG A 633 4.69 6.43 1.67
N GLU A 634 5.67 6.82 0.86
CA GLU A 634 6.94 7.36 1.35
C GLU A 634 6.75 8.70 2.09
N GLN A 635 5.70 9.44 1.77
CA GLN A 635 5.37 10.71 2.41
C GLN A 635 5.10 10.57 3.92
N ALA A 636 4.77 9.37 4.39
CA ALA A 636 4.67 9.09 5.81
C ALA A 636 6.01 9.28 6.55
N ALA A 637 7.14 9.13 5.85
CA ALA A 637 8.49 9.39 6.37
C ALA A 637 9.01 10.76 5.89
N SER A 638 8.95 11.07 4.59
CA SER A 638 9.53 12.31 4.05
C SER A 638 8.94 13.57 4.69
N CYS A 639 7.64 13.60 4.98
CA CYS A 639 7.01 14.73 5.66
C CYS A 639 7.57 14.97 7.07
N GLN A 640 7.87 13.90 7.80
CA GLN A 640 8.53 14.03 9.10
C GLN A 640 9.95 14.59 8.94
N ARG A 641 10.70 14.10 7.93
CA ARG A 641 12.06 14.59 7.67
C ARG A 641 12.06 16.06 7.25
N VAL A 642 11.15 16.47 6.41
CA VAL A 642 10.95 17.89 6.03
C VAL A 642 10.67 18.77 7.26
N LEU A 643 10.03 18.24 8.29
CA LEU A 643 9.77 18.91 9.57
C LEU A 643 10.91 18.72 10.60
N GLY A 644 12.10 18.26 10.18
CA GLY A 644 13.23 18.06 11.08
C GLY A 644 13.18 16.75 11.89
N GLY A 645 12.38 15.78 11.45
CA GLY A 645 12.33 14.45 12.05
C GLY A 645 13.63 13.69 11.81
N CYS A 646 14.26 13.18 12.87
CA CYS A 646 15.51 12.41 12.83
C CYS A 646 15.35 10.95 13.25
N ALA A 647 14.31 10.60 14.00
CA ALA A 647 14.07 9.23 14.41
C ALA A 647 12.58 8.87 14.51
N ASN A 648 12.29 7.61 14.21
CA ASN A 648 11.08 6.92 14.67
C ASN A 648 11.52 5.86 15.69
N ILE A 649 10.91 5.86 16.87
CA ILE A 649 11.21 4.92 17.96
C ILE A 649 9.95 4.10 18.20
N CYS A 650 10.03 2.77 18.10
CA CYS A 650 8.86 1.92 18.24
C CYS A 650 9.17 0.56 18.86
N LEU A 651 8.13 -0.17 19.24
CA LEU A 651 8.27 -1.58 19.64
C LEU A 651 8.57 -2.45 18.42
N GLU A 652 7.84 -2.21 17.31
CA GLU A 652 7.97 -2.93 16.05
C GLU A 652 7.49 -2.06 14.88
N PHE A 653 8.14 -2.14 13.73
CA PHE A 653 7.62 -1.56 12.49
C PHE A 653 6.55 -2.48 11.90
N ALA A 654 5.40 -1.92 11.51
CA ALA A 654 4.30 -2.69 10.94
C ALA A 654 4.68 -3.36 9.61
N THR A 655 5.44 -2.65 8.77
CA THR A 655 5.91 -3.14 7.48
C THR A 655 7.38 -2.82 7.22
N LYS A 656 8.07 -3.68 6.44
CA LYS A 656 9.42 -3.40 5.92
C LYS A 656 9.42 -2.10 5.12
N ARG A 657 8.38 -1.87 4.30
CA ARG A 657 8.25 -0.68 3.44
C ARG A 657 8.39 0.64 4.21
N TYR A 658 7.69 0.77 5.33
CA TYR A 658 7.78 1.99 6.13
C TYR A 658 9.14 2.17 6.78
N ARG A 659 9.75 1.08 7.30
CA ARG A 659 11.12 1.10 7.82
C ARG A 659 12.11 1.54 6.73
N SER A 660 12.02 0.98 5.52
CA SER A 660 12.86 1.37 4.38
C SER A 660 12.66 2.84 3.99
N ASN A 661 11.41 3.33 4.01
CA ASN A 661 11.15 4.75 3.77
C ASN A 661 11.81 5.65 4.83
N CYS A 662 11.80 5.26 6.11
CA CYS A 662 12.53 6.00 7.15
C CYS A 662 14.03 6.08 6.83
N VAL A 663 14.66 4.95 6.51
CA VAL A 663 16.09 4.89 6.15
C VAL A 663 16.39 5.78 4.94
N ASN A 664 15.62 5.66 3.86
CA ASN A 664 15.81 6.41 2.63
C ASN A 664 15.71 7.94 2.83
N TRP A 665 14.95 8.36 3.84
CA TRP A 665 14.83 9.77 4.23
C TRP A 665 15.71 10.15 5.43
N GLY A 666 16.68 9.30 5.83
CA GLY A 666 17.62 9.59 6.90
C GLY A 666 16.98 9.70 8.28
N ILE A 667 15.85 9.03 8.48
CA ILE A 667 15.19 8.89 9.78
C ILE A 667 15.64 7.58 10.40
N LEU A 668 16.31 7.63 11.56
CA LEU A 668 16.77 6.46 12.28
C LEU A 668 15.58 5.61 12.74
N PRO A 669 15.42 4.36 12.23
CA PRO A 669 14.30 3.50 12.61
C PRO A 669 14.64 2.67 13.85
N PHE A 670 14.68 3.32 15.00
CA PHE A 670 14.99 2.66 16.27
C PHE A 670 13.84 1.78 16.77
N THR A 671 14.22 0.65 17.37
CA THR A 671 13.30 -0.19 18.13
C THR A 671 13.68 -0.27 19.59
N VAL A 672 12.74 -0.62 20.45
CA VAL A 672 12.93 -0.85 21.88
C VAL A 672 12.26 -2.16 22.30
N GLU A 673 12.80 -2.82 23.33
CA GLU A 673 12.28 -4.12 23.78
C GLU A 673 10.97 -4.00 24.57
N SER A 674 10.75 -2.85 25.19
CA SER A 674 9.54 -2.56 25.98
C SER A 674 9.19 -1.08 25.91
N GLY A 675 7.97 -0.74 26.30
CA GLY A 675 7.51 0.65 26.31
C GLY A 675 8.41 1.56 27.14
N LEU A 676 8.86 2.66 26.51
CA LEU A 676 9.77 3.62 27.18
C LEU A 676 9.06 4.52 28.19
N GLY A 677 7.70 4.61 28.20
CA GLY A 677 6.97 5.54 29.07
C GLY A 677 7.41 7.00 28.86
N VAL A 678 7.61 7.38 27.60
CA VAL A 678 7.93 8.75 27.18
C VAL A 678 6.68 9.60 27.05
N SER A 679 6.85 10.90 27.22
CA SER A 679 5.82 11.91 27.01
C SER A 679 6.24 12.88 25.91
N VAL A 680 5.27 13.55 25.31
CA VAL A 680 5.55 14.65 24.38
C VAL A 680 6.33 15.74 25.12
N GLY A 681 7.43 16.20 24.50
CA GLY A 681 8.33 17.18 25.07
C GLY A 681 9.55 16.61 25.78
N ASP A 682 9.60 15.29 26.05
CA ASP A 682 10.80 14.63 26.57
C ASP A 682 11.96 14.69 25.56
N PHE A 683 13.18 14.58 26.05
CA PHE A 683 14.38 14.57 25.22
C PHE A 683 15.12 13.24 25.34
N ILE A 684 15.65 12.76 24.22
CA ILE A 684 16.51 11.57 24.17
C ILE A 684 17.85 11.96 23.58
N TYR A 685 18.91 11.85 24.36
CA TYR A 685 20.28 12.10 23.92
C TYR A 685 20.95 10.79 23.52
N VAL A 686 21.45 10.73 22.28
CA VAL A 686 22.16 9.58 21.72
C VAL A 686 23.59 10.00 21.37
N PRO A 687 24.56 9.75 22.25
CA PRO A 687 25.96 10.08 22.02
C PRO A 687 26.59 9.18 20.97
N ASP A 688 27.56 9.70 20.22
CA ASP A 688 28.35 9.02 19.19
C ASP A 688 27.48 8.29 18.15
N VAL A 689 26.27 8.79 17.87
CA VAL A 689 25.32 8.12 17.00
C VAL A 689 25.90 7.89 15.61
N ARG A 690 26.63 8.87 15.06
CA ARG A 690 27.27 8.75 13.74
C ARG A 690 28.27 7.60 13.70
N SER A 691 29.21 7.56 14.61
CA SER A 691 30.23 6.50 14.66
C SER A 691 29.63 5.12 14.85
N LYS A 692 28.59 4.99 15.67
CA LYS A 692 27.88 3.72 15.88
C LYS A 692 27.17 3.25 14.62
N VAL A 693 26.53 4.16 13.86
CA VAL A 693 25.94 3.81 12.58
C VAL A 693 27.02 3.40 11.57
N GLU A 694 28.16 4.12 11.50
CA GLU A 694 29.30 3.77 10.64
C GLU A 694 29.82 2.36 10.96
N ASN A 695 29.99 2.01 12.23
CA ASN A 695 30.47 0.71 12.67
C ASN A 695 29.46 -0.42 12.49
N GLY A 696 28.18 -0.09 12.30
CA GLY A 696 27.09 -1.08 12.21
C GLY A 696 26.68 -1.63 13.58
N ASP A 697 26.84 -0.82 14.65
CA ASP A 697 26.40 -1.19 15.98
C ASP A 697 24.87 -1.32 15.99
N GLU A 698 24.36 -2.37 16.64
CA GLU A 698 22.92 -2.59 16.75
C GLU A 698 22.30 -2.00 18.02
N ALA A 699 23.10 -1.75 19.07
CA ALA A 699 22.64 -1.22 20.34
C ALA A 699 23.24 0.16 20.63
N PHE A 700 22.37 1.11 20.93
CA PHE A 700 22.71 2.51 21.17
C PHE A 700 22.34 2.87 22.62
N ALA A 701 23.33 3.02 23.48
CA ALA A 701 23.11 3.60 24.80
C ALA A 701 22.67 5.05 24.65
N ALA A 702 21.57 5.42 25.28
CA ALA A 702 20.98 6.75 25.21
C ALA A 702 20.46 7.19 26.58
N LYS A 703 20.17 8.48 26.74
CA LYS A 703 19.64 9.06 27.96
C LYS A 703 18.30 9.73 27.68
N LEU A 704 17.26 9.28 28.38
CA LEU A 704 15.95 9.95 28.37
C LEU A 704 15.92 11.00 29.47
N VAL A 705 15.55 12.23 29.11
CA VAL A 705 15.38 13.38 30.01
C VAL A 705 13.90 13.79 29.99
N SER A 706 13.25 13.72 31.15
CA SER A 706 11.87 14.12 31.40
C SER A 706 11.87 15.19 32.50
N GLY A 707 11.79 16.45 32.13
CA GLY A 707 12.00 17.56 33.05
C GLY A 707 13.39 17.51 33.65
N GLU A 708 13.49 17.43 35.00
CA GLU A 708 14.76 17.31 35.73
C GLU A 708 15.26 15.85 35.89
N LYS A 709 14.42 14.86 35.53
CA LYS A 709 14.74 13.44 35.70
C LYS A 709 15.46 12.91 34.47
N LYS A 710 16.52 12.14 34.73
CA LYS A 710 17.28 11.45 33.68
C LYS A 710 17.37 9.96 33.99
N ARG A 711 17.23 9.13 32.91
CA ARG A 711 17.48 7.68 33.00
C ARG A 711 18.16 7.14 31.76
N ASP A 712 18.91 6.09 31.91
CA ASP A 712 19.54 5.39 30.80
C ASP A 712 18.52 4.50 30.11
N ILE A 713 18.60 4.44 28.78
CA ILE A 713 17.79 3.59 27.90
C ILE A 713 18.69 2.99 26.82
N THR A 714 18.21 1.94 26.18
CA THR A 714 18.87 1.35 25.01
C THR A 714 17.91 1.43 23.82
N LEU A 715 18.40 1.97 22.71
CA LEU A 715 17.73 1.95 21.41
C LEU A 715 18.43 0.93 20.53
N TYR A 716 17.67 0.28 19.62
CA TYR A 716 18.21 -0.73 18.73
C TYR A 716 18.00 -0.35 17.27
N LEU A 717 19.06 -0.44 16.48
CA LEU A 717 19.06 -0.29 15.03
C LEU A 717 19.51 -1.62 14.39
N LYS A 718 18.57 -2.57 14.32
CA LYS A 718 18.88 -3.96 13.93
C LYS A 718 18.80 -4.16 12.41
N ASN A 719 19.59 -5.12 11.90
CA ASN A 719 19.54 -5.62 10.54
C ASN A 719 19.69 -4.52 9.46
N THR A 720 20.63 -3.58 9.65
CA THR A 720 20.95 -2.57 8.64
C THR A 720 21.97 -3.10 7.64
N THR A 721 21.73 -2.90 6.34
CA THR A 721 22.75 -3.14 5.32
C THR A 721 23.79 -2.03 5.29
N ALA A 722 24.94 -2.26 4.63
CA ALA A 722 25.96 -1.23 4.46
C ALA A 722 25.39 0.01 3.75
N GLU A 723 24.61 -0.20 2.67
CA GLU A 723 23.96 0.89 1.92
C GLU A 723 22.96 1.66 2.81
N GLU A 724 22.13 0.96 3.59
CA GLU A 724 21.20 1.62 4.53
C GLU A 724 21.94 2.52 5.52
N ARG A 725 23.10 2.10 6.02
CA ARG A 725 23.91 2.92 6.94
C ARG A 725 24.44 4.18 6.23
N GLU A 726 24.94 4.05 5.01
CA GLU A 726 25.41 5.20 4.24
C GLU A 726 24.30 6.23 3.95
N LEU A 727 23.08 5.76 3.64
CA LEU A 727 21.90 6.62 3.48
C LEU A 727 21.58 7.40 4.75
N LEU A 728 21.63 6.75 5.91
CA LEU A 728 21.43 7.39 7.20
C LEU A 728 22.52 8.42 7.50
N LEU A 729 23.79 8.10 7.23
CA LEU A 729 24.93 8.99 7.47
C LEU A 729 24.92 10.23 6.59
N THR A 730 24.54 10.09 5.32
CA THR A 730 24.46 11.20 4.37
C THR A 730 23.20 12.05 4.52
N GLY A 731 22.25 11.61 5.34
CA GLY A 731 21.02 12.33 5.68
C GLY A 731 19.81 11.98 4.84
N CYS A 732 19.99 11.52 3.60
CA CYS A 732 18.93 10.96 2.75
C CYS A 732 19.51 10.40 1.44
N LEU A 733 18.68 9.65 0.73
CA LEU A 733 18.96 9.05 -0.57
C LEU A 733 19.46 10.08 -1.62
N MET A 734 18.86 11.27 -1.65
CA MET A 734 19.26 12.31 -2.61
C MET A 734 20.71 12.72 -2.42
N ASN A 735 21.11 12.99 -1.17
CA ASN A 735 22.48 13.40 -0.85
C ASN A 735 23.50 12.31 -1.19
N HIS A 736 23.17 11.06 -0.83
CA HIS A 736 24.03 9.90 -1.08
C HIS A 736 24.33 9.74 -2.57
N TYR A 737 23.32 9.68 -3.41
CA TYR A 737 23.51 9.46 -4.85
C TYR A 737 24.03 10.70 -5.59
N ALA A 738 23.66 11.92 -5.13
CA ALA A 738 24.24 13.13 -5.71
C ALA A 738 25.76 13.23 -5.46
N ALA A 739 26.26 12.73 -4.34
CA ALA A 739 27.70 12.65 -4.09
C ALA A 739 28.38 11.63 -5.01
N GLN A 740 27.84 10.44 -5.17
CA GLN A 740 28.37 9.40 -6.05
C GLN A 740 28.40 9.81 -7.54
N ASN A 741 27.42 10.60 -8.00
CA ASN A 741 27.35 11.06 -9.39
C ASN A 741 28.25 12.28 -9.69
N ARG A 742 28.89 12.88 -8.67
CA ARG A 742 29.87 13.98 -8.82
C ARG A 742 31.30 13.46 -8.90
N GLU A 743 31.56 12.24 -8.45
CA GLU A 743 32.82 11.51 -8.62
C GLU A 743 32.86 10.80 -10.00
#